data_b94bef37f82eea676e04e9f789b05ca4
#
_entry.id   b94bef37f82eea676e04e9f789b05ca4
#
_cell.length_a   1.000
_cell.length_b   1.000
_cell.length_c   1.000
_cell.angle_alpha   90.00
_cell.angle_beta   90.00
_cell.angle_gamma   90.00
#
_symmetry.space_group_name_H-M   'P 1'
#
loop_
_entity.id
_entity.type
_entity.pdbx_description
1 polymer ?
#
loop_
_entity_poly.entity_id
_entity_poly.type
_entity_poly.pdbx_seq_one_letter_code
_entity_poly.pdbx_strand_id
1 'polypeptide(L)'
;CPTYIQTIPRKGYRMLLPTITKSRNSIWPFPADQAGQIIDSEKKWKLSFSLLKSSRLINASAAYLVVSWVLLQVFSIILPIFDVPTWGGKVAALCLVVGFPIVISFQWLKEFKIRKKFNHENTKKHRFIYRQFAIDSFFVLIILLVIYYVSTHLIEKIENESSIQPINAVNEDKAPQANFTENAVAILSFHATDTVNNPQYFISGLQEELINLVALKPAFKVSSMRAIDALGPKASITQIKNRLGVKYIVEGKSKTINGTLIINTVMTDVITGFQVWSDESKGSTNELVLLYNELSRKIINALHWLIVGDKSLNNSNYLPTESFLAYDAYLQGKEKYRNSKSIKALYQAEQLFLKALQLDPDFVQASSALCHIYLDKYLLNDDTNEYQKGLNVCQLIASNEMVSFESQLALGTLYRVNGQYQKAEQHLNKAKLIKPDASEVFISLAELYTKLGQISRAENLYQQAINLERGNWKNYYDYGLFLFYSGRYEQAISQFNKVTLINKNTAMVFNALGAVYYMVLDFEQANVAWSKSLAIEPISVTYSNLGTVLFFMQRFENAAEMYLKSAELSPLDPTVWGNLGDAYKYSKNKRPNAKLAYQKGLELAKKNALINDKYPSLQAQISRYYSELEQCEQAKVHQEIVLTNNIQDPYIYYDLAIVSINCFDVDAIKLFIEKAILLGYPSKLLLADPQFYDYKLWLQKLVKPIHKKKGIQ
;
A
#
# COMPACT_ATOMS: atom_id res chain seq x y z
N CYS A 1 13.12 4.06 -4.47
CA CYS A 1 12.71 3.45 -5.74
C CYS A 1 11.43 2.66 -5.57
N PRO A 2 10.29 3.13 -6.08
CA PRO A 2 9.02 2.38 -6.00
C PRO A 2 9.08 1.05 -6.75
N THR A 3 9.96 0.93 -7.74
CA THR A 3 10.12 -0.23 -8.62
C THR A 3 10.53 -1.51 -7.90
N TYR A 4 11.21 -1.43 -6.75
CA TYR A 4 11.71 -2.64 -6.08
C TYR A 4 10.64 -3.41 -5.31
N ILE A 5 9.68 -2.75 -4.71
CA ILE A 5 8.53 -3.46 -4.11
C ILE A 5 7.64 -4.03 -5.22
N GLN A 6 7.58 -3.37 -6.38
CA GLN A 6 6.89 -3.87 -7.57
C GLN A 6 7.55 -5.10 -8.19
N THR A 7 8.85 -5.30 -8.05
CA THR A 7 9.54 -6.47 -8.61
C THR A 7 9.40 -7.72 -7.77
N ILE A 8 9.08 -7.60 -6.47
CA ILE A 8 8.74 -8.77 -5.67
C ILE A 8 7.56 -9.55 -6.29
N PRO A 9 6.42 -8.95 -6.69
CA PRO A 9 5.34 -9.68 -7.37
C PRO A 9 5.73 -10.26 -8.73
N ARG A 10 6.62 -9.62 -9.46
CA ARG A 10 7.03 -10.10 -10.80
C ARG A 10 7.95 -11.31 -10.77
N LYS A 11 8.59 -11.60 -9.64
CA LYS A 11 9.64 -12.63 -9.55
C LYS A 11 9.27 -13.89 -8.78
N GLY A 12 8.07 -14.13 -8.37
CA GLY A 12 7.92 -15.35 -7.61
C GLY A 12 6.59 -15.65 -6.98
N TYR A 13 5.61 -14.91 -7.32
CA TYR A 13 4.32 -15.11 -6.69
C TYR A 13 3.40 -16.00 -7.49
N ARG A 14 3.98 -16.95 -8.21
CA ARG A 14 3.22 -17.99 -8.82
C ARG A 14 3.20 -19.19 -7.95
N MET A 15 2.02 -19.59 -7.66
CA MET A 15 1.78 -20.75 -6.86
C MET A 15 0.89 -21.71 -7.57
N LEU A 16 1.34 -22.96 -7.66
CA LEU A 16 0.68 -23.99 -8.43
C LEU A 16 0.71 -25.30 -7.72
N LEU A 17 -0.31 -26.05 -7.85
CA LEU A 17 -0.40 -27.38 -7.29
C LEU A 17 -0.28 -28.47 -8.36
N PRO A 18 0.34 -29.58 -8.03
CA PRO A 18 0.29 -30.76 -8.87
C PRO A 18 -1.13 -31.34 -8.85
N THR A 19 -1.65 -31.67 -10.01
CA THR A 19 -2.80 -32.54 -10.13
C THR A 19 -2.35 -33.96 -9.86
N ILE A 20 -2.61 -34.46 -8.66
CA ILE A 20 -2.53 -35.89 -8.45
C ILE A 20 -3.75 -36.50 -9.12
N THR A 21 -3.58 -37.16 -10.23
CA THR A 21 -4.55 -38.10 -10.77
C THR A 21 -4.69 -39.22 -9.76
N LYS A 22 -5.75 -39.15 -8.93
CA LYS A 22 -6.16 -40.32 -8.15
C LYS A 22 -6.45 -41.44 -9.15
N SER A 23 -5.63 -42.46 -9.17
CA SER A 23 -6.00 -43.73 -9.74
C SER A 23 -7.29 -44.19 -9.04
N ARG A 24 -8.33 -44.31 -9.80
CA ARG A 24 -9.55 -45.00 -9.40
C ARG A 24 -9.11 -46.46 -9.13
N ASN A 25 -9.01 -46.84 -7.91
CA ASN A 25 -9.24 -48.22 -7.40
C ASN A 25 -9.06 -48.23 -5.89
N SER A 26 -10.12 -47.93 -5.17
CA SER A 26 -10.40 -48.51 -3.87
C SER A 26 -11.91 -48.60 -3.72
N ILE A 27 -12.40 -49.74 -4.15
CA ILE A 27 -13.72 -50.25 -3.81
C ILE A 27 -13.71 -50.55 -2.32
N TRP A 28 -14.52 -49.82 -1.55
CA TRP A 28 -14.88 -50.22 -0.20
C TRP A 28 -16.20 -51.00 -0.29
N PRO A 29 -16.26 -52.27 0.10
CA PRO A 29 -17.51 -52.96 0.24
C PRO A 29 -18.12 -52.62 1.59
N PHE A 30 -19.30 -51.94 1.60
CA PHE A 30 -20.14 -51.92 2.78
C PHE A 30 -20.92 -53.24 2.85
N PRO A 31 -21.04 -53.89 4.03
CA PRO A 31 -21.87 -55.04 4.21
C PRO A 31 -23.35 -54.73 4.11
N ALA A 32 -24.12 -55.60 3.47
CA ALA A 32 -25.53 -55.40 3.08
C ALA A 32 -26.55 -55.50 4.23
N ASP A 33 -26.17 -55.54 5.50
CA ASP A 33 -27.09 -55.92 6.60
C ASP A 33 -27.66 -54.73 7.43
N GLN A 34 -27.51 -53.50 6.99
CA GLN A 34 -28.10 -52.37 7.72
C GLN A 34 -29.21 -51.58 6.98
N ALA A 35 -29.72 -52.10 5.88
CA ALA A 35 -30.81 -51.43 5.12
C ALA A 35 -32.18 -51.45 5.82
N GLY A 36 -32.35 -52.27 6.85
CA GLY A 36 -33.65 -52.41 7.56
C GLY A 36 -33.92 -51.37 8.65
N GLN A 37 -32.91 -50.64 9.13
CA GLN A 37 -33.11 -49.68 10.25
C GLN A 37 -33.29 -48.22 9.81
N ILE A 38 -33.02 -47.89 8.55
CA ILE A 38 -33.07 -46.49 8.05
C ILE A 38 -34.52 -46.07 7.73
N ILE A 39 -35.40 -47.01 7.39
CA ILE A 39 -36.81 -46.68 7.00
C ILE A 39 -37.65 -46.28 8.21
N ASP A 40 -37.35 -46.75 9.43
CA ASP A 40 -38.10 -46.39 10.64
C ASP A 40 -37.70 -45.04 11.24
N SER A 41 -36.49 -44.55 10.94
CA SER A 41 -36.01 -43.26 11.38
C SER A 41 -36.62 -42.10 10.59
N GLU A 42 -36.88 -42.26 9.29
CA GLU A 42 -37.48 -41.20 8.45
C GLU A 42 -38.94 -40.91 8.82
N LYS A 43 -39.71 -41.91 9.23
CA LYS A 43 -41.08 -41.72 9.72
C LYS A 43 -41.11 -41.00 11.09
N LYS A 44 -40.18 -41.28 11.99
CA LYS A 44 -40.04 -40.57 13.28
C LYS A 44 -39.61 -39.12 13.11
N TRP A 45 -38.73 -38.83 12.16
CA TRP A 45 -38.30 -37.47 11.86
C TRP A 45 -39.40 -36.62 11.22
N LYS A 46 -40.19 -37.17 10.28
CA LYS A 46 -41.34 -36.45 9.67
C LYS A 46 -42.42 -36.12 10.68
N LEU A 47 -42.70 -36.99 11.68
CA LEU A 47 -43.66 -36.71 12.76
C LEU A 47 -43.11 -35.64 13.74
N SER A 48 -41.81 -35.65 14.06
CA SER A 48 -41.17 -34.62 14.90
C SER A 48 -41.16 -33.26 14.20
N PHE A 49 -40.89 -33.21 12.89
CA PHE A 49 -40.89 -31.97 12.12
C PHE A 49 -42.27 -31.34 11.99
N SER A 50 -43.35 -32.14 11.89
CA SER A 50 -44.72 -31.63 11.84
C SER A 50 -45.20 -31.04 13.17
N LEU A 51 -44.72 -31.58 14.31
CA LEU A 51 -44.95 -31.05 15.65
C LEU A 51 -44.18 -29.76 15.93
N LEU A 52 -42.96 -29.64 15.39
CA LEU A 52 -42.14 -28.42 15.46
C LEU A 52 -42.79 -27.28 14.64
N LYS A 53 -43.37 -27.57 13.48
CA LYS A 53 -44.01 -26.58 12.60
C LYS A 53 -45.29 -25.94 13.19
N SER A 54 -45.91 -26.55 14.22
CA SER A 54 -47.08 -26.03 14.91
C SER A 54 -46.76 -25.20 16.17
N SER A 55 -45.50 -25.08 16.55
CA SER A 55 -45.08 -24.35 17.75
C SER A 55 -45.10 -22.84 17.50
N ARG A 56 -45.93 -22.11 18.29
CA ARG A 56 -45.98 -20.64 18.27
C ARG A 56 -44.64 -20.01 18.64
N LEU A 57 -43.81 -20.73 19.39
CA LEU A 57 -42.45 -20.29 19.79
C LEU A 57 -41.52 -20.21 18.58
N ILE A 58 -41.56 -21.20 17.70
CA ILE A 58 -40.76 -21.25 16.48
C ILE A 58 -41.15 -20.13 15.53
N ASN A 59 -42.48 -19.90 15.37
CA ASN A 59 -42.96 -18.82 14.53
C ASN A 59 -42.56 -17.43 15.07
N ALA A 60 -42.59 -17.25 16.40
CA ALA A 60 -42.12 -16.01 17.01
C ALA A 60 -40.59 -15.80 16.85
N SER A 61 -39.80 -16.88 16.98
CA SER A 61 -38.36 -16.85 16.78
C SER A 61 -38.01 -16.51 15.32
N ALA A 62 -38.69 -17.13 14.35
CA ALA A 62 -38.50 -16.88 12.93
C ALA A 62 -38.88 -15.43 12.55
N ALA A 63 -40.02 -14.94 13.05
CA ALA A 63 -40.46 -13.57 12.84
C ALA A 63 -39.45 -12.55 13.42
N TYR A 64 -38.93 -12.80 14.64
CA TYR A 64 -37.92 -11.94 15.24
C TYR A 64 -36.62 -11.89 14.43
N LEU A 65 -36.13 -13.03 13.97
CA LEU A 65 -34.91 -13.10 13.15
C LEU A 65 -35.08 -12.34 11.83
N VAL A 66 -36.22 -12.45 11.15
CA VAL A 66 -36.48 -11.71 9.92
C VAL A 66 -36.53 -10.20 10.18
N VAL A 67 -37.24 -9.75 11.22
CA VAL A 67 -37.33 -8.34 11.59
C VAL A 67 -35.95 -7.80 12.00
N SER A 68 -35.18 -8.55 12.78
CA SER A 68 -33.83 -8.17 13.19
C SER A 68 -32.89 -8.04 12.00
N TRP A 69 -32.99 -8.95 11.02
CA TRP A 69 -32.21 -8.88 9.79
C TRP A 69 -32.55 -7.64 8.96
N VAL A 70 -33.85 -7.32 8.79
CA VAL A 70 -34.29 -6.10 8.09
C VAL A 70 -33.79 -4.84 8.82
N LEU A 71 -33.90 -4.79 10.15
CA LEU A 71 -33.42 -3.65 10.94
C LEU A 71 -31.91 -3.46 10.80
N LEU A 72 -31.11 -4.52 10.80
CA LEU A 72 -29.67 -4.44 10.56
C LEU A 72 -29.35 -3.88 9.17
N GLN A 73 -30.09 -4.27 8.15
CA GLN A 73 -29.92 -3.71 6.78
C GLN A 73 -30.26 -2.22 6.76
N VAL A 74 -31.38 -1.82 7.37
CA VAL A 74 -31.79 -0.42 7.47
C VAL A 74 -30.75 0.39 8.26
N PHE A 75 -30.25 -0.10 9.37
CA PHE A 75 -29.21 0.57 10.16
C PHE A 75 -27.90 0.69 9.40
N SER A 76 -27.51 -0.31 8.60
CA SER A 76 -26.28 -0.23 7.79
C SER A 76 -26.32 0.89 6.75
N ILE A 77 -27.50 1.30 6.31
CA ILE A 77 -27.72 2.39 5.34
C ILE A 77 -27.88 3.73 6.05
N ILE A 78 -28.64 3.76 7.17
CA ILE A 78 -29.02 5.01 7.84
C ILE A 78 -27.88 5.56 8.73
N LEU A 79 -27.18 4.71 9.48
CA LEU A 79 -26.16 5.18 10.43
C LEU A 79 -25.03 6.00 9.77
N PRO A 80 -24.52 5.66 8.57
CA PRO A 80 -23.55 6.50 7.88
C PRO A 80 -24.08 7.85 7.42
N ILE A 81 -25.39 7.96 7.11
CA ILE A 81 -26.03 9.22 6.65
C ILE A 81 -26.07 10.26 7.78
N PHE A 82 -26.16 9.80 9.03
CA PHE A 82 -26.21 10.67 10.21
C PHE A 82 -24.84 10.79 10.92
N ASP A 83 -23.73 10.44 10.26
CA ASP A 83 -22.35 10.47 10.83
C ASP A 83 -22.23 9.77 12.20
N VAL A 84 -23.04 8.72 12.43
CA VAL A 84 -22.98 7.96 13.67
C VAL A 84 -21.68 7.16 13.71
N PRO A 85 -20.86 7.25 14.78
CA PRO A 85 -19.62 6.50 14.88
C PRO A 85 -19.81 4.99 14.70
N THR A 86 -18.81 4.30 14.19
CA THR A 86 -18.84 2.85 13.86
C THR A 86 -19.29 1.94 15.01
N TRP A 87 -19.13 2.38 16.28
CA TRP A 87 -19.65 1.67 17.46
C TRP A 87 -21.18 1.66 17.53
N GLY A 88 -21.87 2.64 16.92
CA GLY A 88 -23.33 2.73 16.95
C GLY A 88 -23.99 1.52 16.28
N GLY A 89 -23.44 1.03 15.16
CA GLY A 89 -23.89 -0.20 14.51
C GLY A 89 -23.68 -1.46 15.39
N LYS A 90 -22.59 -1.51 16.12
CA LYS A 90 -22.28 -2.61 17.05
C LYS A 90 -23.26 -2.64 18.23
N VAL A 91 -23.61 -1.47 18.79
CA VAL A 91 -24.62 -1.34 19.86
C VAL A 91 -25.99 -1.75 19.36
N ALA A 92 -26.41 -1.33 18.16
CA ALA A 92 -27.69 -1.74 17.58
C ALA A 92 -27.75 -3.27 17.41
N ALA A 93 -26.69 -3.90 16.90
CA ALA A 93 -26.60 -5.36 16.78
C ALA A 93 -26.68 -6.06 18.14
N LEU A 94 -25.99 -5.54 19.15
CA LEU A 94 -26.02 -6.08 20.53
C LEU A 94 -27.42 -5.98 21.13
N CYS A 95 -28.14 -4.88 20.93
CA CYS A 95 -29.53 -4.73 21.37
C CYS A 95 -30.46 -5.76 20.74
N LEU A 96 -30.29 -6.07 19.46
CA LEU A 96 -31.06 -7.11 18.79
C LEU A 96 -30.73 -8.51 19.30
N VAL A 97 -29.45 -8.80 19.61
CA VAL A 97 -29.04 -10.08 20.21
C VAL A 97 -29.63 -10.26 21.60
N VAL A 98 -29.60 -9.23 22.45
CA VAL A 98 -30.18 -9.27 23.80
C VAL A 98 -31.70 -9.30 23.77
N GLY A 99 -32.33 -8.65 22.79
CA GLY A 99 -33.79 -8.65 22.61
C GLY A 99 -34.39 -10.04 22.28
N PHE A 100 -33.61 -10.90 21.61
CA PHE A 100 -34.05 -12.22 21.20
C PHE A 100 -34.46 -13.13 22.37
N PRO A 101 -33.63 -13.35 23.41
CA PRO A 101 -34.04 -14.14 24.57
C PRO A 101 -35.23 -13.52 25.34
N ILE A 102 -35.32 -12.19 25.38
CA ILE A 102 -36.44 -11.51 26.06
C ILE A 102 -37.79 -11.84 25.38
N VAL A 103 -37.83 -11.73 24.04
CA VAL A 103 -39.05 -12.03 23.27
C VAL A 103 -39.45 -13.50 23.41
N ILE A 104 -38.49 -14.41 23.37
CA ILE A 104 -38.73 -15.85 23.53
C ILE A 104 -39.23 -16.16 24.92
N SER A 105 -38.62 -15.61 25.96
CA SER A 105 -39.03 -15.80 27.36
C SER A 105 -40.43 -15.26 27.60
N PHE A 106 -40.78 -14.11 27.03
CA PHE A 106 -42.12 -13.53 27.14
C PHE A 106 -43.18 -14.42 26.45
N GLN A 107 -42.88 -14.92 25.27
CA GLN A 107 -43.79 -15.83 24.54
C GLN A 107 -43.96 -17.16 25.27
N TRP A 108 -42.89 -17.70 25.84
CA TRP A 108 -42.87 -18.89 26.67
C TRP A 108 -43.75 -18.73 27.93
N LEU A 109 -43.59 -17.60 28.64
CA LEU A 109 -44.41 -17.28 29.83
C LEU A 109 -45.90 -17.12 29.48
N LYS A 110 -46.22 -16.54 28.31
CA LYS A 110 -47.60 -16.40 27.81
C LYS A 110 -48.23 -17.76 27.51
N GLU A 111 -47.51 -18.65 26.87
CA GLU A 111 -47.97 -20.02 26.65
C GLU A 111 -48.11 -20.79 27.97
N PHE A 112 -47.19 -20.61 28.90
CA PHE A 112 -47.28 -21.22 30.22
C PHE A 112 -48.55 -20.79 30.97
N LYS A 113 -48.90 -19.49 31.00
CA LYS A 113 -50.11 -18.97 31.60
C LYS A 113 -51.40 -19.53 30.91
N ILE A 114 -51.41 -19.62 29.60
CA ILE A 114 -52.55 -20.18 28.87
C ILE A 114 -52.72 -21.65 29.20
N ARG A 115 -51.65 -22.43 29.25
CA ARG A 115 -51.70 -23.87 29.58
C ARG A 115 -52.12 -24.14 31.00
N LYS A 116 -51.75 -23.28 31.97
CA LYS A 116 -52.17 -23.37 33.39
C LYS A 116 -53.66 -23.14 33.54
N LYS A 117 -54.29 -22.32 32.70
CA LYS A 117 -55.73 -22.03 32.72
C LYS A 117 -56.62 -23.17 32.13
N PHE A 118 -56.04 -24.02 31.24
CA PHE A 118 -56.72 -25.15 30.63
C PHE A 118 -56.61 -26.49 31.39
N ASN A 119 -55.97 -26.53 32.54
CA ASN A 119 -55.56 -27.76 33.22
C ASN A 119 -56.63 -28.33 34.16
N HIS A 120 -57.91 -27.86 34.07
CA HIS A 120 -58.99 -28.33 34.93
C HIS A 120 -59.89 -29.43 34.33
N GLU A 121 -59.68 -29.86 33.08
CA GLU A 121 -60.52 -30.96 32.49
C GLU A 121 -59.68 -31.85 31.56
N ASN A 122 -59.50 -33.13 31.97
CA ASN A 122 -59.11 -34.34 31.23
C ASN A 122 -57.67 -34.88 31.40
N THR A 123 -57.61 -36.00 32.07
CA THR A 123 -56.42 -36.78 32.42
C THR A 123 -55.66 -37.44 31.25
N LYS A 124 -56.22 -37.62 30.09
CA LYS A 124 -55.55 -38.18 28.88
C LYS A 124 -54.75 -37.12 28.08
N LYS A 125 -55.00 -35.83 28.26
CA LYS A 125 -54.26 -34.74 27.66
C LYS A 125 -52.95 -34.37 28.40
N HIS A 126 -52.81 -34.79 29.66
CA HIS A 126 -51.66 -34.48 30.49
C HIS A 126 -50.34 -34.98 29.90
N ARG A 127 -50.26 -36.20 29.41
CA ARG A 127 -49.02 -36.80 28.86
C ARG A 127 -48.50 -36.10 27.60
N PHE A 128 -49.41 -35.57 26.78
CA PHE A 128 -49.06 -34.83 25.58
C PHE A 128 -48.55 -33.41 25.87
N ILE A 129 -49.16 -32.74 26.83
CA ILE A 129 -48.78 -31.37 27.25
C ILE A 129 -47.41 -31.37 27.95
N TYR A 130 -47.13 -32.34 28.80
CA TYR A 130 -45.83 -32.50 29.46
C TYR A 130 -44.70 -32.80 28.45
N ARG A 131 -44.98 -33.60 27.43
CA ARG A 131 -44.02 -33.93 26.39
C ARG A 131 -43.68 -32.73 25.52
N GLN A 132 -44.64 -31.87 25.23
CA GLN A 132 -44.42 -30.64 24.46
C GLN A 132 -43.70 -29.58 25.31
N PHE A 133 -44.02 -29.49 26.60
CA PHE A 133 -43.35 -28.62 27.54
C PHE A 133 -41.86 -29.01 27.71
N ALA A 134 -41.56 -30.29 27.78
CA ALA A 134 -40.21 -30.78 27.84
C ALA A 134 -39.41 -30.46 26.54
N ILE A 135 -40.06 -30.55 25.37
CA ILE A 135 -39.42 -30.17 24.09
C ILE A 135 -39.17 -28.67 24.01
N ASP A 136 -40.13 -27.83 24.40
CA ASP A 136 -40.00 -26.38 24.41
C ASP A 136 -38.90 -25.91 25.40
N SER A 137 -38.83 -26.53 26.60
CA SER A 137 -37.82 -26.26 27.61
C SER A 137 -36.42 -26.71 27.14
N PHE A 138 -36.31 -27.83 26.47
CA PHE A 138 -35.08 -28.32 25.88
C PHE A 138 -34.58 -27.38 24.73
N PHE A 139 -35.53 -26.84 23.95
CA PHE A 139 -35.20 -25.90 22.88
C PHE A 139 -34.69 -24.54 23.43
N VAL A 140 -35.30 -24.03 24.51
CA VAL A 140 -34.85 -22.85 25.22
C VAL A 140 -33.44 -23.08 25.82
N LEU A 141 -33.18 -24.27 26.38
CA LEU A 141 -31.88 -24.63 26.90
C LEU A 141 -30.79 -24.66 25.80
N ILE A 142 -31.12 -25.23 24.64
CA ILE A 142 -30.21 -25.25 23.47
C ILE A 142 -29.90 -23.80 23.01
N ILE A 143 -30.92 -22.94 22.92
CA ILE A 143 -30.74 -21.54 22.53
C ILE A 143 -29.85 -20.82 23.54
N LEU A 144 -30.02 -21.03 24.83
CA LEU A 144 -29.18 -20.45 25.87
C LEU A 144 -27.73 -20.96 25.79
N LEU A 145 -27.52 -22.25 25.49
CA LEU A 145 -26.20 -22.84 25.29
C LEU A 145 -25.54 -22.28 24.01
N VAL A 146 -26.30 -22.09 22.93
CA VAL A 146 -25.76 -21.48 21.70
C VAL A 146 -25.39 -20.01 21.93
N ILE A 147 -26.23 -19.25 22.66
CA ILE A 147 -25.93 -17.87 23.03
C ILE A 147 -24.69 -17.80 23.93
N TYR A 148 -24.57 -18.69 24.92
CA TYR A 148 -23.40 -18.80 25.77
C TYR A 148 -22.13 -19.12 24.95
N TYR A 149 -22.22 -20.12 24.06
CA TYR A 149 -21.10 -20.50 23.19
C TYR A 149 -20.71 -19.38 22.22
N VAL A 150 -21.68 -18.71 21.59
CA VAL A 150 -21.43 -17.57 20.70
C VAL A 150 -20.88 -16.38 21.48
N SER A 151 -21.38 -16.09 22.69
CA SER A 151 -20.87 -14.98 23.52
C SER A 151 -19.43 -15.25 23.99
N THR A 152 -19.11 -16.47 24.42
CA THR A 152 -17.74 -16.82 24.80
C THR A 152 -16.78 -16.77 23.63
N HIS A 153 -17.14 -17.32 22.47
CA HIS A 153 -16.33 -17.24 21.27
C HIS A 153 -16.27 -15.84 20.64
N LEU A 154 -17.32 -15.03 20.75
CA LEU A 154 -17.28 -13.62 20.38
C LEU A 154 -16.41 -12.81 21.33
N ILE A 155 -16.44 -13.07 22.64
CA ILE A 155 -15.58 -12.43 23.63
C ILE A 155 -14.13 -12.87 23.40
N GLU A 156 -13.86 -14.14 23.20
CA GLU A 156 -12.54 -14.69 22.89
C GLU A 156 -12.01 -14.18 21.52
N LYS A 157 -12.88 -13.98 20.55
CA LYS A 157 -12.54 -13.37 19.26
C LYS A 157 -12.35 -11.85 19.36
N ILE A 158 -13.11 -11.18 20.22
CA ILE A 158 -12.95 -9.75 20.55
C ILE A 158 -11.69 -9.56 21.42
N GLU A 159 -11.36 -10.46 22.34
CA GLU A 159 -10.11 -10.44 23.09
C GLU A 159 -8.92 -10.83 22.21
N ASN A 160 -9.05 -11.77 21.30
CA ASN A 160 -8.04 -12.10 20.28
C ASN A 160 -7.95 -11.04 19.16
N GLU A 161 -9.06 -10.38 18.78
CA GLU A 161 -9.03 -9.19 17.92
C GLU A 161 -8.56 -7.93 18.68
N SER A 162 -8.67 -7.88 19.98
CA SER A 162 -8.09 -6.83 20.83
C SER A 162 -6.64 -7.14 21.25
N SER A 163 -6.19 -8.38 21.16
CA SER A 163 -4.77 -8.77 21.23
C SER A 163 -4.07 -8.70 19.86
N ILE A 164 -4.78 -8.63 18.74
CA ILE A 164 -4.32 -7.95 17.55
C ILE A 164 -4.35 -6.46 17.93
N GLN A 165 -3.26 -5.98 18.54
CA GLN A 165 -3.06 -4.54 18.69
C GLN A 165 -3.36 -3.96 17.31
N PRO A 166 -4.39 -3.12 17.16
CA PRO A 166 -4.58 -2.43 15.90
C PRO A 166 -3.25 -1.74 15.63
N ILE A 167 -2.80 -1.75 14.36
CA ILE A 167 -1.70 -0.89 13.91
C ILE A 167 -1.92 0.57 14.39
N ASN A 168 -3.06 0.87 14.97
CA ASN A 168 -3.47 2.15 15.57
C ASN A 168 -3.28 2.27 17.08
N ALA A 169 -2.81 1.25 17.79
CA ALA A 169 -2.41 1.37 19.22
C ALA A 169 -0.90 1.61 19.38
N VAL A 170 -0.22 2.10 18.34
CA VAL A 170 0.95 2.93 18.57
C VAL A 170 0.39 4.26 19.09
N ASN A 171 0.61 4.51 20.38
CA ASN A 171 0.27 5.74 21.08
C ASN A 171 0.32 6.92 20.10
N GLU A 172 -0.82 7.60 19.87
CA GLU A 172 -0.87 8.84 19.07
C GLU A 172 0.13 9.90 19.60
N ASP A 173 0.60 9.73 20.82
CA ASP A 173 1.59 10.58 21.50
C ASP A 173 3.06 10.33 21.09
N LYS A 174 3.37 9.41 20.17
CA LYS A 174 4.76 9.07 19.82
C LYS A 174 5.12 9.19 18.34
N ALA A 175 4.48 10.09 17.60
CA ALA A 175 5.09 10.54 16.34
C ALA A 175 6.49 11.12 16.67
N PRO A 176 7.52 10.85 15.84
CA PRO A 176 8.84 11.40 16.06
C PRO A 176 8.75 12.91 16.24
N GLN A 177 9.08 13.39 17.44
CA GLN A 177 9.09 14.84 17.68
C GLN A 177 10.33 15.42 17.02
N ALA A 178 10.14 16.50 16.26
CA ALA A 178 11.24 17.25 15.70
C ALA A 178 11.99 17.99 16.83
N ASN A 179 13.32 18.11 16.69
CA ASN A 179 14.08 18.98 17.57
C ASN A 179 13.68 20.42 17.26
N PHE A 180 13.32 21.17 18.29
CA PHE A 180 13.02 22.60 18.16
C PHE A 180 14.28 23.37 17.71
N THR A 181 14.12 24.26 16.74
CA THR A 181 15.21 25.05 16.21
C THR A 181 14.78 26.51 16.11
N GLU A 182 15.51 27.41 16.77
CA GLU A 182 15.17 28.85 16.87
C GLU A 182 15.10 29.57 15.53
N ASN A 183 15.93 29.17 14.56
CA ASN A 183 15.96 29.78 13.23
C ASN A 183 15.22 28.95 12.16
N ALA A 184 14.34 28.03 12.59
CA ALA A 184 13.57 27.22 11.66
C ALA A 184 12.19 27.82 11.38
N VAL A 185 11.77 27.72 10.11
CA VAL A 185 10.52 28.25 9.58
C VAL A 185 9.79 27.21 8.77
N ALA A 186 8.47 27.18 8.86
CA ALA A 186 7.59 26.46 7.95
C ALA A 186 6.77 27.44 7.11
N ILE A 187 6.78 27.27 5.81
CA ILE A 187 5.94 28.04 4.87
C ILE A 187 4.78 27.14 4.49
N LEU A 188 3.62 27.39 5.11
CA LEU A 188 2.41 26.59 4.91
C LEU A 188 1.74 26.91 3.58
N SER A 189 0.76 26.08 3.20
CA SER A 189 0.01 26.28 1.98
C SER A 189 -0.75 27.60 2.00
N PHE A 190 -0.62 28.37 0.92
CA PHE A 190 -1.42 29.55 0.69
C PHE A 190 -2.81 29.12 0.22
N HIS A 191 -3.85 29.71 0.80
CA HIS A 191 -5.24 29.33 0.51
C HIS A 191 -5.94 30.38 -0.35
N ALA A 192 -6.51 29.93 -1.48
CA ALA A 192 -7.38 30.75 -2.28
C ALA A 192 -8.76 30.86 -1.63
N THR A 193 -9.24 32.07 -1.38
CA THR A 193 -10.59 32.32 -0.87
C THR A 193 -11.65 32.42 -1.98
N ASP A 194 -11.21 32.56 -3.24
CA ASP A 194 -12.03 32.54 -4.45
C ASP A 194 -11.45 31.50 -5.41
N THR A 195 -12.20 30.41 -5.63
CA THR A 195 -11.74 29.29 -6.46
C THR A 195 -11.97 29.45 -7.96
N VAL A 196 -12.82 30.42 -8.36
CA VAL A 196 -13.22 30.61 -9.76
C VAL A 196 -12.19 31.42 -10.55
N ASN A 197 -11.57 32.44 -9.93
CA ASN A 197 -10.67 33.38 -10.58
C ASN A 197 -9.21 33.29 -10.09
N ASN A 198 -8.89 32.33 -9.21
CA ASN A 198 -7.60 32.24 -8.56
C ASN A 198 -6.85 31.03 -9.08
N PRO A 199 -5.74 31.17 -9.79
CA PRO A 199 -5.00 30.06 -10.32
C PRO A 199 -4.32 29.26 -9.17
N GLN A 200 -4.95 28.15 -8.75
CA GLN A 200 -4.47 27.31 -7.64
C GLN A 200 -3.01 26.84 -7.86
N TYR A 201 -2.62 26.56 -9.11
CA TYR A 201 -1.25 26.18 -9.45
C TYR A 201 -0.23 27.28 -9.12
N PHE A 202 -0.60 28.56 -9.30
CA PHE A 202 0.26 29.70 -8.98
C PHE A 202 0.49 29.76 -7.45
N ILE A 203 -0.59 29.68 -6.68
CA ILE A 203 -0.53 29.75 -5.21
C ILE A 203 0.30 28.59 -4.62
N SER A 204 0.13 27.39 -5.16
CA SER A 204 0.91 26.23 -4.76
C SER A 204 2.37 26.30 -5.20
N GLY A 205 2.62 26.81 -6.40
CA GLY A 205 3.97 27.04 -6.93
C GLY A 205 4.71 28.12 -6.12
N LEU A 206 4.02 29.18 -5.72
CA LEU A 206 4.52 30.25 -4.86
C LEU A 206 5.08 29.70 -3.54
N GLN A 207 4.37 28.80 -2.87
CA GLN A 207 4.82 28.16 -1.64
C GLN A 207 6.15 27.43 -1.83
N GLU A 208 6.24 26.58 -2.86
CA GLU A 208 7.42 25.79 -3.14
C GLU A 208 8.65 26.67 -3.46
N GLU A 209 8.45 27.71 -4.26
CA GLU A 209 9.51 28.65 -4.60
C GLU A 209 9.97 29.48 -3.38
N LEU A 210 9.04 29.90 -2.51
CA LEU A 210 9.39 30.58 -1.26
C LEU A 210 10.21 29.66 -0.35
N ILE A 211 9.87 28.38 -0.24
CA ILE A 211 10.65 27.37 0.50
C ILE A 211 12.07 27.33 -0.08
N ASN A 212 12.20 27.24 -1.39
CA ASN A 212 13.51 27.16 -2.05
C ASN A 212 14.35 28.44 -1.81
N LEU A 213 13.74 29.61 -1.95
CA LEU A 213 14.45 30.88 -1.75
C LEU A 213 14.91 31.08 -0.31
N VAL A 214 14.07 30.77 0.66
CA VAL A 214 14.42 30.88 2.07
C VAL A 214 15.50 29.86 2.43
N ALA A 215 15.45 28.66 1.86
CA ALA A 215 16.47 27.62 2.05
C ALA A 215 17.86 27.99 1.49
N LEU A 216 17.95 28.91 0.52
CA LEU A 216 19.22 29.44 0.02
C LEU A 216 19.93 30.38 1.02
N LYS A 217 19.25 30.82 2.07
CA LYS A 217 19.81 31.71 3.08
C LYS A 217 20.34 30.91 4.26
N PRO A 218 21.68 30.88 4.52
CA PRO A 218 22.25 30.07 5.60
C PRO A 218 21.75 30.37 7.01
N ALA A 219 21.16 31.56 7.21
CA ALA A 219 20.58 31.97 8.48
C ALA A 219 19.30 31.18 8.85
N PHE A 220 18.65 30.53 7.88
CA PHE A 220 17.35 29.91 8.06
C PHE A 220 17.42 28.41 7.82
N LYS A 221 16.63 27.66 8.59
CA LYS A 221 16.27 26.28 8.32
C LYS A 221 14.81 26.24 7.91
N VAL A 222 14.50 25.64 6.76
CA VAL A 222 13.14 25.60 6.22
C VAL A 222 12.64 24.17 6.17
N SER A 223 11.42 23.93 6.66
CA SER A 223 10.78 22.63 6.54
C SER A 223 10.51 22.28 5.08
N SER A 224 10.81 21.05 4.68
CA SER A 224 10.53 20.58 3.33
C SER A 224 9.03 20.55 3.02
N MET A 225 8.66 20.70 1.76
CA MET A 225 7.29 20.61 1.29
C MET A 225 6.63 19.30 1.73
N ARG A 226 7.35 18.18 1.65
CA ARG A 226 6.85 16.85 2.07
C ARG A 226 6.51 16.77 3.55
N ALA A 227 7.30 17.42 4.41
CA ALA A 227 7.04 17.46 5.84
C ALA A 227 5.79 18.31 6.15
N ILE A 228 5.59 19.40 5.39
CA ILE A 228 4.42 20.27 5.50
C ILE A 228 3.16 19.56 5.00
N ASP A 229 3.19 18.94 3.83
CA ASP A 229 2.06 18.21 3.26
C ASP A 229 1.59 17.05 4.16
N ALA A 230 2.52 16.40 4.86
CA ALA A 230 2.21 15.35 5.81
C ALA A 230 1.43 15.80 7.05
N LEU A 231 1.42 17.12 7.36
CA LEU A 231 0.61 17.66 8.46
C LEU A 231 -0.88 17.70 8.13
N GLY A 232 -1.20 17.85 6.85
CA GLY A 232 -2.56 18.07 6.37
C GLY A 232 -3.06 19.51 6.59
N PRO A 233 -4.18 19.90 5.93
CA PRO A 233 -4.61 21.31 5.83
C PRO A 233 -5.19 21.91 7.12
N LYS A 234 -5.44 21.11 8.16
CA LYS A 234 -6.05 21.52 9.43
C LYS A 234 -5.13 21.31 10.63
N ALA A 235 -3.81 21.26 10.42
CA ALA A 235 -2.87 21.04 11.52
C ALA A 235 -2.89 22.22 12.51
N SER A 236 -2.97 21.92 13.81
CA SER A 236 -2.87 22.94 14.85
C SER A 236 -1.43 23.43 15.01
N ILE A 237 -1.24 24.64 15.57
CA ILE A 237 0.10 25.20 15.87
C ILE A 237 0.93 24.20 16.70
N THR A 238 0.30 23.53 17.68
CA THR A 238 0.95 22.52 18.51
C THR A 238 1.43 21.32 17.71
N GLN A 239 0.63 20.84 16.72
CA GLN A 239 1.04 19.76 15.84
C GLN A 239 2.18 20.19 14.92
N ILE A 240 2.15 21.41 14.39
CA ILE A 240 3.22 21.97 13.54
C ILE A 240 4.51 22.06 14.34
N LYS A 241 4.47 22.64 15.56
CA LYS A 241 5.61 22.72 16.47
C LYS A 241 6.24 21.35 16.74
N ASN A 242 5.41 20.37 17.15
CA ASN A 242 5.90 19.06 17.57
C ASN A 242 6.44 18.23 16.40
N ARG A 243 5.87 18.37 15.21
CA ARG A 243 6.26 17.58 14.05
C ARG A 243 7.38 18.20 13.22
N LEU A 244 7.38 19.55 13.09
CA LEU A 244 8.38 20.25 12.28
C LEU A 244 9.52 20.88 13.11
N GLY A 245 9.31 21.13 14.40
CA GLY A 245 10.31 21.76 15.28
C GLY A 245 10.66 23.19 14.92
N VAL A 246 9.74 23.90 14.24
CA VAL A 246 9.96 25.26 13.76
C VAL A 246 9.55 26.30 14.80
N LYS A 247 10.18 27.48 14.73
CA LYS A 247 9.81 28.65 15.53
C LYS A 247 8.75 29.51 14.85
N TYR A 248 8.85 29.69 13.54
CA TYR A 248 7.97 30.57 12.80
C TYR A 248 7.15 29.79 11.75
N ILE A 249 5.92 30.20 11.60
CA ILE A 249 5.00 29.74 10.55
C ILE A 249 4.69 30.93 9.65
N VAL A 250 4.85 30.76 8.34
CA VAL A 250 4.37 31.69 7.32
C VAL A 250 3.17 31.06 6.63
N GLU A 251 2.06 31.77 6.60
CA GLU A 251 0.84 31.33 5.91
C GLU A 251 0.21 32.51 5.14
N GLY A 252 -0.56 32.21 4.09
CA GLY A 252 -1.15 33.23 3.26
C GLY A 252 -2.56 32.89 2.79
N LYS A 253 -3.33 33.93 2.53
CA LYS A 253 -4.65 33.88 1.88
C LYS A 253 -4.66 34.74 0.65
N SER A 254 -5.17 34.22 -0.46
CA SER A 254 -5.29 34.98 -1.70
C SER A 254 -6.73 35.15 -2.15
N LYS A 255 -7.02 36.27 -2.80
CA LYS A 255 -8.29 36.58 -3.47
C LYS A 255 -8.03 37.39 -4.74
N THR A 256 -8.84 37.18 -5.76
CA THR A 256 -8.77 37.99 -6.99
C THR A 256 -9.99 38.90 -7.06
N ILE A 257 -9.75 40.20 -7.21
CA ILE A 257 -10.80 41.24 -7.36
C ILE A 257 -10.49 42.07 -8.62
N ASN A 258 -11.38 42.04 -9.60
CA ASN A 258 -11.25 42.82 -10.84
C ASN A 258 -9.87 42.65 -11.53
N GLY A 259 -9.39 41.41 -11.64
CA GLY A 259 -8.08 41.09 -12.26
C GLY A 259 -6.85 41.44 -11.40
N THR A 260 -7.06 41.92 -10.17
CA THR A 260 -5.98 42.14 -9.20
C THR A 260 -5.93 41.00 -8.19
N LEU A 261 -4.82 40.30 -8.13
CA LEU A 261 -4.52 39.27 -7.10
C LEU A 261 -4.02 39.98 -5.84
N ILE A 262 -4.68 39.73 -4.72
CA ILE A 262 -4.34 40.23 -3.39
C ILE A 262 -3.91 39.03 -2.54
N ILE A 263 -2.70 39.07 -1.99
CA ILE A 263 -2.14 38.01 -1.12
C ILE A 263 -1.89 38.65 0.26
N ASN A 264 -2.64 38.17 1.25
CA ASN A 264 -2.42 38.51 2.66
C ASN A 264 -1.56 37.44 3.28
N THR A 265 -0.37 37.80 3.77
CA THR A 265 0.60 36.91 4.39
C THR A 265 0.74 37.26 5.86
N VAL A 266 0.78 36.21 6.68
CA VAL A 266 0.91 36.32 8.14
C VAL A 266 2.08 35.43 8.59
N MET A 267 2.85 35.91 9.56
CA MET A 267 3.89 35.17 10.24
C MET A 267 3.55 35.03 11.72
N THR A 268 3.55 33.79 12.22
CA THR A 268 3.18 33.45 13.60
C THR A 268 4.38 32.80 14.31
N ASP A 269 4.69 33.24 15.52
CA ASP A 269 5.60 32.53 16.42
C ASP A 269 4.87 31.38 17.10
N VAL A 270 5.34 30.13 16.88
CA VAL A 270 4.64 28.93 17.38
C VAL A 270 4.76 28.70 18.88
N ILE A 271 5.70 29.39 19.54
CA ILE A 271 5.89 29.30 21.00
C ILE A 271 4.86 30.14 21.72
N THR A 272 4.73 31.40 21.27
CA THR A 272 3.82 32.37 21.89
C THR A 272 2.41 32.30 21.31
N GLY A 273 2.25 31.77 20.08
CA GLY A 273 0.99 31.76 19.34
C GLY A 273 0.61 33.14 18.76
N PHE A 274 1.45 34.15 18.94
CA PHE A 274 1.16 35.51 18.44
C PHE A 274 1.64 35.73 17.01
N GLN A 275 0.87 36.49 16.26
CA GLN A 275 1.26 37.02 14.97
C GLN A 275 2.38 38.05 15.18
N VAL A 276 3.55 37.81 14.59
CA VAL A 276 4.74 38.67 14.73
C VAL A 276 4.96 39.57 13.51
N TRP A 277 4.32 39.27 12.38
CA TRP A 277 4.38 40.07 11.17
C TRP A 277 3.18 39.76 10.26
N SER A 278 2.77 40.75 9.46
CA SER A 278 1.80 40.58 8.36
C SER A 278 2.04 41.60 7.26
N ASP A 279 1.65 41.23 6.05
CA ASP A 279 1.69 42.09 4.87
C ASP A 279 0.56 41.77 3.89
N GLU A 280 0.17 42.78 3.12
CA GLU A 280 -0.74 42.66 1.97
C GLU A 280 0.01 43.05 0.70
N SER A 281 0.20 42.07 -0.20
CA SER A 281 0.82 42.28 -1.51
C SER A 281 -0.27 42.22 -2.60
N LYS A 282 -0.21 43.18 -3.56
CA LYS A 282 -1.20 43.33 -4.66
C LYS A 282 -0.49 43.38 -6.00
N GLY A 283 -0.99 42.67 -6.99
CA GLY A 283 -0.50 42.72 -8.36
C GLY A 283 -1.53 42.31 -9.38
N SER A 284 -1.35 42.75 -10.62
CA SER A 284 -2.14 42.24 -11.73
C SER A 284 -1.92 40.77 -11.95
N THR A 285 -2.98 40.03 -12.33
CA THR A 285 -2.84 38.62 -12.74
C THR A 285 -1.93 38.45 -13.96
N ASN A 286 -1.60 39.52 -14.67
CA ASN A 286 -0.64 39.55 -15.78
C ASN A 286 0.81 39.83 -15.32
N GLU A 287 1.02 40.20 -14.05
CA GLU A 287 2.33 40.55 -13.48
C GLU A 287 2.70 39.67 -12.26
N LEU A 288 2.30 38.42 -12.30
CA LEU A 288 2.48 37.49 -11.17
C LEU A 288 3.96 37.33 -10.75
N VAL A 289 4.89 37.48 -11.69
CA VAL A 289 6.34 37.36 -11.40
C VAL A 289 6.81 38.50 -10.53
N LEU A 290 6.32 39.73 -10.80
CA LEU A 290 6.65 40.91 -10.00
C LEU A 290 6.04 40.77 -8.59
N LEU A 291 4.79 40.35 -8.50
CA LEU A 291 4.13 40.08 -7.23
C LEU A 291 4.86 39.03 -6.40
N TYR A 292 5.32 37.91 -7.05
CA TYR A 292 6.14 36.89 -6.44
C TYR A 292 7.43 37.45 -5.86
N ASN A 293 8.15 38.27 -6.63
CA ASN A 293 9.41 38.87 -6.20
C ASN A 293 9.24 39.80 -5.00
N GLU A 294 8.19 40.67 -5.05
CA GLU A 294 7.87 41.56 -3.96
C GLU A 294 7.53 40.82 -2.67
N LEU A 295 6.65 39.80 -2.78
CA LEU A 295 6.25 38.98 -1.63
C LEU A 295 7.42 38.21 -1.04
N SER A 296 8.24 37.60 -1.89
CA SER A 296 9.44 36.83 -1.45
C SER A 296 10.42 37.75 -0.70
N ARG A 297 10.69 38.93 -1.24
CA ARG A 297 11.54 39.94 -0.60
C ARG A 297 11.01 40.35 0.77
N LYS A 298 9.71 40.63 0.88
CA LYS A 298 9.05 41.05 2.13
C LYS A 298 9.17 39.94 3.20
N ILE A 299 8.90 38.65 2.83
CA ILE A 299 8.96 37.52 3.75
C ILE A 299 10.40 37.31 4.20
N ILE A 300 11.38 37.29 3.29
CA ILE A 300 12.80 37.08 3.62
C ILE A 300 13.32 38.18 4.53
N ASN A 301 12.98 39.44 4.26
CA ASN A 301 13.35 40.60 5.10
C ASN A 301 12.72 40.49 6.50
N ALA A 302 11.48 40.10 6.60
CA ALA A 302 10.80 39.89 7.89
C ALA A 302 11.46 38.78 8.70
N LEU A 303 11.74 37.61 8.07
CA LEU A 303 12.46 36.51 8.71
C LEU A 303 13.86 36.93 9.16
N HIS A 304 14.60 37.64 8.32
CA HIS A 304 15.95 38.12 8.64
C HIS A 304 15.92 39.05 9.86
N TRP A 305 14.97 40.00 9.88
CA TRP A 305 14.84 40.89 11.02
C TRP A 305 14.46 40.16 12.32
N LEU A 306 13.56 39.17 12.25
CA LEU A 306 13.14 38.39 13.43
C LEU A 306 14.21 37.44 13.98
N ILE A 307 15.06 36.91 13.11
CA ILE A 307 16.03 35.86 13.47
C ILE A 307 17.42 36.43 13.68
N VAL A 308 17.88 37.35 12.80
CA VAL A 308 19.22 37.89 12.82
C VAL A 308 19.28 39.25 13.54
N GLY A 309 18.15 39.99 13.58
CA GLY A 309 18.06 41.29 14.25
C GLY A 309 18.61 42.46 13.45
N ASP A 310 19.04 42.29 12.21
CA ASP A 310 19.58 43.34 11.33
C ASP A 310 18.58 43.66 10.19
N LYS A 311 18.57 44.96 9.80
CA LYS A 311 17.70 45.48 8.71
C LYS A 311 18.38 45.47 7.33
N SER A 312 19.65 45.18 7.24
CA SER A 312 20.42 45.34 6.00
C SER A 312 20.51 44.04 5.20
N LEU A 313 19.50 43.67 4.46
CA LEU A 313 19.69 42.74 3.35
C LEU A 313 19.85 43.54 2.04
N ASN A 314 20.94 43.26 1.31
CA ASN A 314 21.12 43.76 -0.05
C ASN A 314 19.93 43.39 -0.92
N ASN A 315 19.43 44.38 -1.70
CA ASN A 315 18.34 44.19 -2.66
C ASN A 315 18.77 43.24 -3.82
N SER A 316 18.76 41.95 -3.59
CA SER A 316 18.91 40.96 -4.67
C SER A 316 17.56 40.75 -5.34
N ASN A 317 17.49 40.87 -6.66
CA ASN A 317 16.37 40.43 -7.45
C ASN A 317 16.27 38.90 -7.34
N TYR A 318 15.09 38.39 -6.97
CA TYR A 318 14.79 36.97 -6.84
C TYR A 318 13.97 36.43 -8.02
N LEU A 319 13.99 37.15 -9.16
CA LEU A 319 13.25 36.75 -10.34
C LEU A 319 13.86 35.48 -10.94
N PRO A 320 13.12 34.37 -11.03
CA PRO A 320 13.59 33.16 -11.66
C PRO A 320 13.62 33.28 -13.20
N THR A 321 12.86 34.20 -13.78
CA THR A 321 12.77 34.59 -15.19
C THR A 321 12.09 35.94 -15.31
N GLU A 322 12.42 36.72 -16.34
CA GLU A 322 11.73 38.00 -16.66
C GLU A 322 10.45 37.73 -17.49
N SER A 323 10.28 36.54 -18.05
CA SER A 323 9.12 36.17 -18.85
C SER A 323 7.97 35.65 -18.00
N PHE A 324 6.90 36.44 -17.85
CA PHE A 324 5.67 36.01 -17.19
C PHE A 324 5.12 34.69 -17.78
N LEU A 325 5.06 34.59 -19.12
CA LEU A 325 4.51 33.40 -19.80
C LEU A 325 5.38 32.16 -19.58
N ALA A 326 6.71 32.34 -19.48
CA ALA A 326 7.61 31.24 -19.14
C ALA A 326 7.40 30.77 -17.69
N TYR A 327 7.25 31.70 -16.77
CA TYR A 327 7.00 31.38 -15.36
C TYR A 327 5.64 30.72 -15.14
N ASP A 328 4.60 31.19 -15.81
CA ASP A 328 3.26 30.58 -15.76
C ASP A 328 3.28 29.14 -16.28
N ALA A 329 3.90 28.88 -17.43
CA ALA A 329 4.08 27.54 -17.96
C ALA A 329 4.86 26.62 -17.00
N TYR A 330 5.93 27.15 -16.39
CA TYR A 330 6.72 26.43 -15.39
C TYR A 330 5.87 26.04 -14.17
N LEU A 331 5.10 26.93 -13.60
CA LEU A 331 4.24 26.66 -12.43
C LEU A 331 3.16 25.63 -12.74
N GLN A 332 2.53 25.71 -13.93
CA GLN A 332 1.60 24.67 -14.40
C GLN A 332 2.29 23.30 -14.52
N GLY A 333 3.51 23.26 -15.04
CA GLY A 333 4.31 22.06 -15.13
C GLY A 333 4.62 21.46 -13.76
N LYS A 334 4.98 22.29 -12.80
CA LYS A 334 5.22 21.90 -11.40
C LYS A 334 3.98 21.31 -10.74
N GLU A 335 2.81 21.90 -10.97
CA GLU A 335 1.54 21.35 -10.46
C GLU A 335 1.25 19.97 -11.01
N LYS A 336 1.37 19.77 -12.34
CA LYS A 336 1.18 18.43 -12.96
C LYS A 336 2.15 17.42 -12.41
N TYR A 337 3.41 17.80 -12.25
CA TYR A 337 4.46 16.94 -11.71
C TYR A 337 4.24 16.55 -10.25
N ARG A 338 3.69 17.47 -9.42
CA ARG A 338 3.40 17.23 -8.00
C ARG A 338 2.17 16.35 -7.79
N ASN A 339 1.09 16.61 -8.54
CA ASN A 339 -0.21 15.98 -8.32
C ASN A 339 -0.25 14.49 -8.74
N SER A 340 0.63 14.07 -9.66
CA SER A 340 0.67 12.69 -10.10
C SER A 340 2.04 12.33 -10.68
N LYS A 341 2.53 11.16 -10.32
CA LYS A 341 3.72 10.54 -10.92
C LYS A 341 3.38 9.54 -12.03
N SER A 342 2.15 9.57 -12.54
CA SER A 342 1.77 8.76 -13.70
C SER A 342 2.54 9.18 -14.95
N ILE A 343 2.81 8.25 -15.84
CA ILE A 343 3.52 8.53 -17.10
C ILE A 343 2.85 9.65 -17.92
N LYS A 344 1.50 9.68 -17.90
CA LYS A 344 0.72 10.73 -18.56
C LYS A 344 0.98 12.11 -17.96
N ALA A 345 1.00 12.21 -16.62
CA ALA A 345 1.27 13.47 -15.92
C ALA A 345 2.70 13.96 -16.18
N LEU A 346 3.68 13.04 -16.23
CA LEU A 346 5.07 13.37 -16.58
C LEU A 346 5.18 13.92 -17.99
N TYR A 347 4.48 13.36 -18.99
CA TYR A 347 4.44 13.91 -20.33
C TYR A 347 3.79 15.31 -20.39
N GLN A 348 2.72 15.53 -19.64
CA GLN A 348 2.09 16.85 -19.55
C GLN A 348 3.01 17.90 -18.92
N ALA A 349 3.70 17.54 -17.85
CA ALA A 349 4.69 18.40 -17.20
C ALA A 349 5.87 18.70 -18.12
N GLU A 350 6.39 17.70 -18.84
CA GLU A 350 7.44 17.87 -19.87
C GLU A 350 7.09 18.94 -20.89
N GLN A 351 5.88 18.85 -21.50
CA GLN A 351 5.45 19.82 -22.50
C GLN A 351 5.37 21.26 -21.93
N LEU A 352 4.96 21.39 -20.71
CA LEU A 352 4.88 22.70 -20.04
C LEU A 352 6.26 23.27 -19.71
N PHE A 353 7.22 22.45 -19.29
CA PHE A 353 8.60 22.91 -19.06
C PHE A 353 9.31 23.22 -20.38
N LEU A 354 9.08 22.45 -21.44
CA LEU A 354 9.57 22.76 -22.78
C LEU A 354 9.00 24.09 -23.30
N LYS A 355 7.70 24.35 -23.06
CA LYS A 355 7.08 25.63 -23.40
C LYS A 355 7.72 26.79 -22.62
N ALA A 356 8.01 26.58 -21.33
CA ALA A 356 8.70 27.58 -20.53
C ALA A 356 10.08 27.92 -21.11
N LEU A 357 10.85 26.91 -21.56
CA LEU A 357 12.17 27.09 -22.18
C LEU A 357 12.12 27.67 -23.60
N GLN A 358 11.01 27.47 -24.33
CA GLN A 358 10.82 28.16 -25.61
C GLN A 358 10.58 29.67 -25.42
N LEU A 359 9.97 30.07 -24.31
CA LEU A 359 9.68 31.47 -23.96
C LEU A 359 10.85 32.17 -23.27
N ASP A 360 11.67 31.40 -22.56
CA ASP A 360 12.92 31.85 -21.91
C ASP A 360 13.93 30.69 -21.87
N PRO A 361 14.86 30.62 -22.83
CA PRO A 361 15.87 29.56 -22.92
C PRO A 361 16.82 29.50 -21.72
N ASP A 362 17.01 30.60 -21.01
CA ASP A 362 17.93 30.70 -19.85
C ASP A 362 17.24 30.40 -18.50
N PHE A 363 15.96 29.95 -18.55
CA PHE A 363 15.21 29.63 -17.34
C PHE A 363 15.72 28.33 -16.67
N VAL A 364 16.72 28.47 -15.78
CA VAL A 364 17.43 27.38 -15.12
C VAL A 364 16.49 26.45 -14.33
N GLN A 365 15.46 27.00 -13.65
CA GLN A 365 14.53 26.19 -12.86
C GLN A 365 13.67 25.29 -13.75
N ALA A 366 13.26 25.75 -14.93
CA ALA A 366 12.53 24.94 -15.91
C ALA A 366 13.40 23.81 -16.46
N SER A 367 14.66 24.11 -16.79
CA SER A 367 15.64 23.14 -17.23
C SER A 367 15.91 22.08 -16.14
N SER A 368 16.07 22.50 -14.89
CA SER A 368 16.25 21.59 -13.75
C SER A 368 15.05 20.69 -13.50
N ALA A 369 13.83 21.25 -13.62
CA ALA A 369 12.60 20.45 -13.53
C ALA A 369 12.49 19.41 -14.66
N LEU A 370 12.87 19.78 -15.88
CA LEU A 370 12.90 18.90 -17.04
C LEU A 370 13.90 17.73 -16.85
N CYS A 371 15.07 18.03 -16.25
CA CYS A 371 16.05 17.02 -15.86
C CYS A 371 15.44 15.96 -14.94
N HIS A 372 14.68 16.36 -13.92
CA HIS A 372 13.97 15.44 -13.03
C HIS A 372 12.84 14.66 -13.70
N ILE A 373 12.11 15.27 -14.64
CA ILE A 373 11.08 14.59 -15.43
C ILE A 373 11.66 13.42 -16.21
N TYR A 374 12.78 13.64 -16.91
CA TYR A 374 13.43 12.58 -17.68
C TYR A 374 13.98 11.46 -16.79
N LEU A 375 14.53 11.83 -15.61
CA LEU A 375 14.94 10.85 -14.61
C LEU A 375 13.74 9.99 -14.14
N ASP A 376 12.61 10.61 -13.78
CA ASP A 376 11.44 9.88 -13.31
C ASP A 376 10.83 9.01 -14.42
N LYS A 377 10.80 9.48 -15.68
CA LYS A 377 10.34 8.69 -16.83
C LYS A 377 11.24 7.48 -17.07
N TYR A 378 12.55 7.66 -17.00
CA TYR A 378 13.50 6.55 -17.08
C TYR A 378 13.29 5.53 -15.97
N LEU A 379 13.14 5.98 -14.72
CA LEU A 379 12.91 5.10 -13.56
C LEU A 379 11.58 4.31 -13.63
N LEU A 380 10.60 4.83 -14.37
CA LEU A 380 9.30 4.15 -14.57
C LEU A 380 9.33 3.12 -15.71
N ASN A 381 10.00 3.40 -16.81
CA ASN A 381 9.88 2.63 -18.04
C ASN A 381 11.17 1.92 -18.48
N ASP A 382 12.32 2.20 -17.83
CA ASP A 382 13.67 1.77 -18.22
C ASP A 382 14.03 2.17 -19.68
N ASP A 383 13.41 3.28 -20.18
CA ASP A 383 13.66 3.77 -21.54
C ASP A 383 14.99 4.51 -21.62
N THR A 384 15.95 3.91 -22.30
CA THR A 384 17.30 4.47 -22.50
C THR A 384 17.30 5.82 -23.21
N ASN A 385 16.29 6.12 -24.03
CA ASN A 385 16.14 7.41 -24.68
C ASN A 385 15.82 8.52 -23.66
N GLU A 386 14.94 8.24 -22.69
CA GLU A 386 14.65 9.17 -21.60
C GLU A 386 15.88 9.40 -20.70
N TYR A 387 16.70 8.35 -20.48
CA TYR A 387 17.98 8.48 -19.79
C TYR A 387 18.93 9.46 -20.54
N GLN A 388 19.07 9.32 -21.86
CA GLN A 388 19.94 10.20 -22.64
C GLN A 388 19.45 11.66 -22.64
N LYS A 389 18.16 11.87 -22.81
CA LYS A 389 17.56 13.22 -22.69
C LYS A 389 17.85 13.85 -21.33
N GLY A 390 17.62 13.09 -20.25
CA GLY A 390 17.93 13.53 -18.88
C GLY A 390 19.39 13.88 -18.72
N LEU A 391 20.28 13.00 -19.16
CA LEU A 391 21.72 13.23 -19.07
C LEU A 391 22.15 14.51 -19.80
N ASN A 392 21.69 14.71 -21.04
CA ASN A 392 22.01 15.88 -21.84
C ASN A 392 21.55 17.19 -21.20
N VAL A 393 20.28 17.25 -20.75
CA VAL A 393 19.73 18.45 -20.10
C VAL A 393 20.45 18.75 -18.79
N CYS A 394 20.66 17.74 -17.95
CA CYS A 394 21.30 17.91 -16.66
C CYS A 394 22.78 18.31 -16.80
N GLN A 395 23.51 17.78 -17.79
CA GLN A 395 24.92 18.15 -18.07
C GLN A 395 25.02 19.58 -18.59
N LEU A 396 24.08 20.02 -19.44
CA LEU A 396 24.05 21.40 -19.96
C LEU A 396 23.94 22.40 -18.79
N ILE A 397 23.02 22.15 -17.84
CA ILE A 397 22.87 23.00 -16.66
C ILE A 397 24.12 22.96 -15.79
N ALA A 398 24.72 21.78 -15.62
CA ALA A 398 25.89 21.58 -14.75
C ALA A 398 27.20 22.17 -15.33
N SER A 399 27.25 22.43 -16.65
CA SER A 399 28.41 23.06 -17.33
C SER A 399 28.33 24.58 -17.33
N ASN A 400 27.19 25.18 -17.09
CA ASN A 400 27.04 26.63 -16.98
C ASN A 400 27.48 27.12 -15.60
N GLU A 401 27.81 28.40 -15.48
CA GLU A 401 28.24 29.03 -14.20
C GLU A 401 27.13 28.96 -13.10
N MET A 402 25.88 28.68 -13.48
CA MET A 402 24.73 28.48 -12.57
C MET A 402 24.55 27.02 -12.18
N VAL A 403 25.53 26.43 -11.51
CA VAL A 403 25.44 25.06 -10.99
C VAL A 403 24.31 24.97 -9.95
N SER A 404 23.18 24.32 -10.31
CA SER A 404 22.07 24.13 -9.39
C SER A 404 22.20 22.87 -8.55
N PHE A 405 21.70 22.93 -7.33
CA PHE A 405 21.58 21.76 -6.45
C PHE A 405 20.81 20.62 -7.14
N GLU A 406 19.68 20.96 -7.76
CA GLU A 406 18.77 20.04 -8.41
C GLU A 406 19.45 19.29 -9.57
N SER A 407 20.22 20.00 -10.40
CA SER A 407 20.95 19.38 -11.51
C SER A 407 22.05 18.42 -11.03
N GLN A 408 22.78 18.79 -9.96
CA GLN A 408 23.83 17.93 -9.40
C GLN A 408 23.23 16.67 -8.75
N LEU A 409 22.10 16.80 -8.04
CA LEU A 409 21.38 15.69 -7.43
C LEU A 409 20.84 14.72 -8.50
N ALA A 410 20.24 15.25 -9.57
CA ALA A 410 19.70 14.44 -10.66
C ALA A 410 20.80 13.72 -11.46
N LEU A 411 21.94 14.41 -11.77
CA LEU A 411 23.09 13.78 -12.41
C LEU A 411 23.66 12.64 -11.55
N GLY A 412 23.82 12.89 -10.25
CA GLY A 412 24.26 11.86 -9.32
C GLY A 412 23.36 10.64 -9.32
N THR A 413 22.04 10.85 -9.37
CA THR A 413 21.05 9.76 -9.44
C THR A 413 21.09 9.03 -10.79
N LEU A 414 21.16 9.76 -11.92
CA LEU A 414 21.27 9.18 -13.26
C LEU A 414 22.52 8.30 -13.39
N TYR A 415 23.69 8.81 -12.96
CA TYR A 415 24.93 8.04 -12.99
C TYR A 415 24.88 6.81 -12.07
N ARG A 416 24.23 6.92 -10.90
CA ARG A 416 24.05 5.80 -9.98
C ARG A 416 23.20 4.68 -10.58
N VAL A 417 22.07 5.00 -11.21
CA VAL A 417 21.19 3.99 -11.81
C VAL A 417 21.81 3.33 -13.04
N ASN A 418 22.72 4.03 -13.72
CA ASN A 418 23.48 3.50 -14.84
C ASN A 418 24.83 2.83 -14.43
N GLY A 419 25.07 2.60 -13.14
CA GLY A 419 26.27 1.91 -12.64
C GLY A 419 27.57 2.72 -12.67
N GLN A 420 27.54 4.01 -13.05
CA GLN A 420 28.70 4.90 -13.07
C GLN A 420 28.93 5.52 -11.69
N TYR A 421 29.23 4.68 -10.70
CA TYR A 421 29.23 5.05 -9.27
C TYR A 421 30.21 6.16 -8.89
N GLN A 422 31.39 6.23 -9.53
CA GLN A 422 32.37 7.30 -9.28
C GLN A 422 31.83 8.68 -9.68
N LYS A 423 31.21 8.78 -10.87
CA LYS A 423 30.56 10.03 -11.32
C LYS A 423 29.38 10.38 -10.43
N ALA A 424 28.59 9.38 -10.05
CA ALA A 424 27.48 9.58 -9.13
C ALA A 424 27.95 10.22 -7.82
N GLU A 425 29.01 9.69 -7.20
CA GLU A 425 29.58 10.21 -5.96
C GLU A 425 30.08 11.65 -6.11
N GLN A 426 30.75 11.97 -7.22
CA GLN A 426 31.25 13.33 -7.51
C GLN A 426 30.11 14.35 -7.56
N HIS A 427 29.02 14.03 -8.31
CA HIS A 427 27.86 14.94 -8.45
C HIS A 427 27.07 15.06 -7.15
N LEU A 428 26.85 13.96 -6.42
CA LEU A 428 26.17 14.00 -5.14
C LEU A 428 26.94 14.79 -4.08
N ASN A 429 28.27 14.69 -4.07
CA ASN A 429 29.09 15.50 -3.18
C ASN A 429 29.08 17.00 -3.56
N LYS A 430 29.00 17.35 -4.85
CA LYS A 430 28.78 18.75 -5.29
C LYS A 430 27.42 19.25 -4.81
N ALA A 431 26.32 18.42 -4.96
CA ALA A 431 25.01 18.77 -4.44
C ALA A 431 25.06 19.02 -2.92
N LYS A 432 25.78 18.18 -2.17
CA LYS A 432 25.99 18.34 -0.72
C LYS A 432 26.71 19.64 -0.35
N LEU A 433 27.66 20.08 -1.16
CA LEU A 433 28.33 21.36 -0.93
C LEU A 433 27.40 22.55 -1.17
N ILE A 434 26.46 22.46 -2.13
CA ILE A 434 25.52 23.54 -2.43
C ILE A 434 24.43 23.64 -1.33
N LYS A 435 23.86 22.49 -0.90
CA LYS A 435 22.85 22.41 0.18
C LYS A 435 23.27 21.33 1.21
N PRO A 436 24.07 21.67 2.22
CA PRO A 436 24.59 20.70 3.20
C PRO A 436 23.50 20.05 4.07
N ASP A 437 22.36 20.72 4.26
CA ASP A 437 21.27 20.28 5.12
C ASP A 437 20.10 19.61 4.34
N ALA A 438 20.26 19.39 3.02
CA ALA A 438 19.23 18.73 2.21
C ALA A 438 19.24 17.22 2.44
N SER A 439 18.21 16.68 3.07
CA SER A 439 18.11 15.25 3.39
C SER A 439 18.16 14.36 2.15
N GLU A 440 17.68 14.84 0.99
CA GLU A 440 17.67 14.12 -0.28
C GLU A 440 19.08 13.70 -0.76
N VAL A 441 20.09 14.52 -0.51
CA VAL A 441 21.47 14.18 -0.88
C VAL A 441 21.98 13.00 -0.04
N PHE A 442 21.67 13.00 1.26
CA PHE A 442 22.07 11.92 2.16
C PHE A 442 21.37 10.61 1.78
N ILE A 443 20.09 10.66 1.39
CA ILE A 443 19.37 9.50 0.86
C ILE A 443 20.03 8.99 -0.43
N SER A 444 20.34 9.88 -1.40
CA SER A 444 20.96 9.50 -2.68
C SER A 444 22.36 8.92 -2.49
N LEU A 445 23.16 9.46 -1.56
CA LEU A 445 24.45 8.91 -1.17
C LEU A 445 24.31 7.55 -0.46
N ALA A 446 23.30 7.40 0.41
CA ALA A 446 23.03 6.14 1.08
C ALA A 446 22.65 5.03 0.08
N GLU A 447 21.80 5.36 -0.91
CA GLU A 447 21.47 4.44 -2.01
C GLU A 447 22.71 4.07 -2.85
N LEU A 448 23.59 5.03 -3.12
CA LEU A 448 24.85 4.78 -3.82
C LEU A 448 25.74 3.79 -3.03
N TYR A 449 25.97 4.05 -1.73
CA TYR A 449 26.80 3.17 -0.92
C TYR A 449 26.15 1.81 -0.66
N THR A 450 24.82 1.72 -0.69
CA THR A 450 24.11 0.43 -0.70
C THR A 450 24.48 -0.39 -1.95
N LYS A 451 24.52 0.25 -3.14
CA LYS A 451 24.93 -0.41 -4.39
C LYS A 451 26.41 -0.83 -4.38
N LEU A 452 27.26 -0.06 -3.69
CA LEU A 452 28.68 -0.38 -3.49
C LEU A 452 28.95 -1.41 -2.38
N GLY A 453 27.92 -1.93 -1.71
CA GLY A 453 28.05 -2.89 -0.61
C GLY A 453 28.58 -2.28 0.70
N GLN A 454 28.70 -0.96 0.80
CA GLN A 454 29.16 -0.26 2.00
C GLN A 454 27.98 -0.02 2.99
N ILE A 455 27.46 -1.11 3.52
CA ILE A 455 26.18 -1.15 4.27
C ILE A 455 26.20 -0.23 5.49
N SER A 456 27.26 -0.24 6.30
CA SER A 456 27.34 0.60 7.51
C SER A 456 27.40 2.11 7.17
N ARG A 457 28.05 2.48 6.07
CA ARG A 457 28.12 3.87 5.60
C ARG A 457 26.76 4.33 5.07
N ALA A 458 26.07 3.46 4.31
CA ALA A 458 24.72 3.73 3.84
C ALA A 458 23.75 3.95 5.00
N GLU A 459 23.78 3.08 6.00
CA GLU A 459 22.90 3.18 7.17
C GLU A 459 23.10 4.47 7.96
N ASN A 460 24.35 4.87 8.17
CA ASN A 460 24.68 6.14 8.83
C ASN A 460 24.09 7.35 8.07
N LEU A 461 24.13 7.33 6.73
CA LEU A 461 23.59 8.40 5.89
C LEU A 461 22.06 8.45 5.92
N TYR A 462 21.37 7.28 5.94
CA TYR A 462 19.92 7.26 6.17
C TYR A 462 19.53 7.87 7.52
N GLN A 463 20.30 7.57 8.58
CA GLN A 463 20.07 8.14 9.91
C GLN A 463 20.34 9.65 9.93
N GLN A 464 21.36 10.13 9.23
CA GLN A 464 21.63 11.57 9.07
C GLN A 464 20.47 12.26 8.36
N ALA A 465 19.95 11.70 7.26
CA ALA A 465 18.79 12.26 6.56
C ALA A 465 17.57 12.39 7.48
N ILE A 466 17.28 11.36 8.29
CA ILE A 466 16.19 11.39 9.27
C ILE A 466 16.44 12.48 10.33
N ASN A 467 17.66 12.64 10.83
CA ASN A 467 17.97 13.63 11.85
C ASN A 467 17.86 15.06 11.32
N LEU A 468 18.18 15.30 10.04
CA LEU A 468 18.02 16.59 9.38
C LEU A 468 16.54 16.97 9.24
N GLU A 469 15.68 16.00 8.85
CA GLU A 469 14.28 16.26 8.61
C GLU A 469 13.40 15.16 9.22
N ARG A 470 13.18 15.20 10.51
CA ARG A 470 12.38 14.20 11.25
C ARG A 470 10.90 14.18 10.86
N GLY A 471 10.37 15.28 10.33
CA GLY A 471 8.99 15.37 9.80
C GLY A 471 8.86 14.81 8.38
N ASN A 472 9.93 14.56 7.66
CA ASN A 472 9.91 14.04 6.31
C ASN A 472 9.73 12.51 6.31
N TRP A 473 8.49 12.08 6.08
CA TRP A 473 8.13 10.66 6.07
C TRP A 473 8.91 9.82 5.04
N LYS A 474 9.36 10.47 3.94
CA LYS A 474 10.09 9.80 2.86
C LYS A 474 11.43 9.25 3.33
N ASN A 475 12.13 9.95 4.24
CA ASN A 475 13.40 9.51 4.80
C ASN A 475 13.25 8.18 5.57
N TYR A 476 12.18 8.05 6.36
CA TYR A 476 11.86 6.80 7.05
C TYR A 476 11.46 5.68 6.09
N TYR A 477 10.72 6.02 5.03
CA TYR A 477 10.32 5.07 3.99
C TYR A 477 11.55 4.49 3.27
N ASP A 478 12.47 5.34 2.81
CA ASP A 478 13.66 4.92 2.08
C ASP A 478 14.60 4.09 2.97
N TYR A 479 14.75 4.48 4.25
CA TYR A 479 15.48 3.68 5.23
C TYR A 479 14.79 2.34 5.51
N GLY A 480 13.46 2.32 5.60
CA GLY A 480 12.67 1.10 5.72
C GLY A 480 12.88 0.14 4.54
N LEU A 481 12.94 0.66 3.32
CA LEU A 481 13.28 -0.13 2.12
C LEU A 481 14.69 -0.72 2.19
N PHE A 482 15.69 0.08 2.58
CA PHE A 482 17.04 -0.41 2.78
C PHE A 482 17.08 -1.57 3.78
N LEU A 483 16.40 -1.45 4.92
CA LEU A 483 16.29 -2.49 5.93
C LEU A 483 15.59 -3.75 5.41
N PHE A 484 14.51 -3.57 4.65
CA PHE A 484 13.78 -4.65 4.01
C PHE A 484 14.67 -5.48 3.07
N TYR A 485 15.42 -4.80 2.17
CA TYR A 485 16.34 -5.48 1.26
C TYR A 485 17.58 -6.07 1.96
N SER A 486 17.89 -5.59 3.15
CA SER A 486 18.92 -6.18 4.01
C SER A 486 18.42 -7.36 4.84
N GLY A 487 17.16 -7.79 4.69
CA GLY A 487 16.54 -8.87 5.46
C GLY A 487 16.22 -8.50 6.93
N ARG A 488 16.32 -7.23 7.29
CA ARG A 488 16.09 -6.71 8.66
C ARG A 488 14.62 -6.31 8.82
N TYR A 489 13.72 -7.29 8.74
CA TYR A 489 12.28 -7.10 8.57
C TYR A 489 11.63 -6.37 9.76
N GLU A 490 11.94 -6.70 11.00
CA GLU A 490 11.37 -6.05 12.19
C GLU A 490 11.73 -4.56 12.25
N GLN A 491 12.97 -4.24 11.84
CA GLN A 491 13.43 -2.85 11.80
C GLN A 491 12.77 -2.09 10.63
N ALA A 492 12.55 -2.76 9.49
CA ALA A 492 11.80 -2.19 8.37
C ALA A 492 10.36 -1.86 8.78
N ILE A 493 9.66 -2.78 9.47
CA ILE A 493 8.31 -2.55 10.01
C ILE A 493 8.32 -1.33 10.93
N SER A 494 9.31 -1.21 11.82
CA SER A 494 9.44 -0.06 12.72
C SER A 494 9.55 1.26 11.96
N GLN A 495 10.35 1.33 10.88
CA GLN A 495 10.45 2.56 10.09
C GLN A 495 9.18 2.85 9.31
N PHE A 496 8.56 1.85 8.69
CA PHE A 496 7.30 2.02 7.97
C PHE A 496 6.14 2.44 8.89
N ASN A 497 6.11 1.95 10.13
CA ASN A 497 5.14 2.41 11.13
C ASN A 497 5.35 3.89 11.48
N LYS A 498 6.58 4.41 11.55
CA LYS A 498 6.83 5.85 11.70
C LYS A 498 6.28 6.65 10.52
N VAL A 499 6.37 6.10 9.28
CA VAL A 499 5.73 6.73 8.11
C VAL A 499 4.24 6.85 8.32
N THR A 500 3.54 5.79 8.79
CA THR A 500 2.09 5.84 9.00
C THR A 500 1.65 6.83 10.07
N LEU A 501 2.53 7.14 11.04
CA LEU A 501 2.28 8.17 12.04
C LEU A 501 2.43 9.59 11.49
N ILE A 502 3.40 9.79 10.56
CA ILE A 502 3.66 11.10 9.95
C ILE A 502 2.68 11.36 8.81
N ASN A 503 2.47 10.39 7.92
CA ASN A 503 1.60 10.49 6.76
C ASN A 503 0.66 9.28 6.68
N LYS A 504 -0.59 9.46 7.12
CA LYS A 504 -1.61 8.39 7.18
C LYS A 504 -2.16 7.98 5.80
N ASN A 505 -1.99 8.83 4.78
CA ASN A 505 -2.64 8.67 3.46
C ASN A 505 -1.66 8.32 2.34
N THR A 506 -0.63 7.53 2.62
CA THR A 506 0.28 7.05 1.58
C THR A 506 0.11 5.56 1.31
N ALA A 507 -0.40 5.22 0.13
CA ALA A 507 -0.56 3.83 -0.30
C ALA A 507 0.77 3.06 -0.31
N MET A 508 1.87 3.75 -0.64
CA MET A 508 3.21 3.16 -0.75
C MET A 508 3.65 2.46 0.53
N VAL A 509 3.43 3.08 1.71
CA VAL A 509 3.89 2.50 2.97
C VAL A 509 3.09 1.26 3.34
N PHE A 510 1.77 1.25 3.08
CA PHE A 510 0.95 0.07 3.33
C PHE A 510 1.29 -1.07 2.36
N ASN A 511 1.66 -0.74 1.11
CA ASN A 511 2.18 -1.73 0.17
C ASN A 511 3.51 -2.31 0.65
N ALA A 512 4.43 -1.49 1.16
CA ALA A 512 5.70 -1.93 1.74
C ALA A 512 5.51 -2.79 2.99
N LEU A 513 4.63 -2.37 3.92
CA LEU A 513 4.26 -3.16 5.11
C LEU A 513 3.69 -4.53 4.71
N GLY A 514 2.79 -4.57 3.71
CA GLY A 514 2.27 -5.82 3.19
C GLY A 514 3.37 -6.77 2.70
N ALA A 515 4.35 -6.24 1.97
CA ALA A 515 5.48 -7.02 1.48
C ALA A 515 6.36 -7.55 2.62
N VAL A 516 6.64 -6.73 3.65
CA VAL A 516 7.43 -7.18 4.81
C VAL A 516 6.68 -8.26 5.60
N TYR A 517 5.39 -8.06 5.89
CA TYR A 517 4.58 -9.05 6.59
C TYR A 517 4.47 -10.37 5.82
N TYR A 518 4.36 -10.30 4.49
CA TYR A 518 4.41 -11.50 3.65
C TYR A 518 5.74 -12.25 3.80
N MET A 519 6.87 -11.55 3.81
CA MET A 519 8.21 -12.15 3.96
C MET A 519 8.41 -12.82 5.32
N VAL A 520 7.77 -12.31 6.38
CA VAL A 520 7.81 -12.93 7.72
C VAL A 520 6.68 -13.94 7.93
N LEU A 521 5.86 -14.22 6.89
CA LEU A 521 4.72 -15.16 6.89
C LEU A 521 3.53 -14.72 7.76
N ASP A 522 3.46 -13.46 8.13
CA ASP A 522 2.27 -12.90 8.77
C ASP A 522 1.25 -12.49 7.70
N PHE A 523 0.59 -13.49 7.13
CA PHE A 523 -0.32 -13.31 6.00
C PHE A 523 -1.56 -12.48 6.36
N GLU A 524 -2.01 -12.54 7.61
CA GLU A 524 -3.15 -11.71 8.06
C GLU A 524 -2.77 -10.22 8.07
N GLN A 525 -1.59 -9.86 8.63
CA GLN A 525 -1.12 -8.47 8.59
C GLN A 525 -0.79 -8.00 7.18
N ALA A 526 -0.26 -8.88 6.33
CA ALA A 526 -0.04 -8.58 4.91
C ALA A 526 -1.36 -8.27 4.20
N ASN A 527 -2.40 -9.08 4.42
CA ASN A 527 -3.75 -8.86 3.89
C ASN A 527 -4.33 -7.50 4.34
N VAL A 528 -4.23 -7.19 5.64
CA VAL A 528 -4.69 -5.90 6.19
C VAL A 528 -3.94 -4.73 5.57
N ALA A 529 -2.62 -4.82 5.45
CA ALA A 529 -1.79 -3.75 4.92
C ALA A 529 -2.08 -3.49 3.44
N TRP A 530 -2.13 -4.52 2.59
CA TRP A 530 -2.45 -4.34 1.17
C TRP A 530 -3.90 -3.88 0.94
N SER A 531 -4.86 -4.33 1.76
CA SER A 531 -6.23 -3.81 1.71
C SER A 531 -6.29 -2.31 2.03
N LYS A 532 -5.51 -1.82 3.01
CA LYS A 532 -5.38 -0.38 3.30
C LYS A 532 -4.73 0.38 2.14
N SER A 533 -3.70 -0.19 1.51
CA SER A 533 -3.06 0.40 0.34
C SER A 533 -4.06 0.59 -0.81
N LEU A 534 -4.86 -0.43 -1.11
CA LEU A 534 -5.89 -0.40 -2.15
C LEU A 534 -7.05 0.55 -1.86
N ALA A 535 -7.39 0.75 -0.59
CA ALA A 535 -8.40 1.73 -0.20
C ALA A 535 -7.95 3.18 -0.46
N ILE A 536 -6.63 3.45 -0.49
CA ILE A 536 -6.06 4.76 -0.82
C ILE A 536 -5.84 4.86 -2.33
N GLU A 537 -5.20 3.86 -2.93
CA GLU A 537 -4.83 3.87 -4.35
C GLU A 537 -4.96 2.46 -4.95
N PRO A 538 -5.96 2.22 -5.81
CA PRO A 538 -6.16 0.93 -6.46
C PRO A 538 -5.19 0.74 -7.63
N ILE A 539 -4.10 0.00 -7.43
CA ILE A 539 -3.10 -0.31 -8.45
C ILE A 539 -2.98 -1.82 -8.67
N SER A 540 -2.71 -2.22 -9.92
CA SER A 540 -2.64 -3.62 -10.36
C SER A 540 -1.70 -4.46 -9.50
N VAL A 541 -0.49 -3.96 -9.23
CA VAL A 541 0.51 -4.69 -8.43
C VAL A 541 0.01 -5.00 -7.02
N THR A 542 -0.66 -4.05 -6.37
CA THR A 542 -1.19 -4.26 -5.02
C THR A 542 -2.35 -5.27 -5.00
N TYR A 543 -3.21 -5.26 -6.03
CA TYR A 543 -4.22 -6.32 -6.21
C TYR A 543 -3.58 -7.69 -6.41
N SER A 544 -2.52 -7.79 -7.23
CA SER A 544 -1.78 -9.04 -7.43
C SER A 544 -1.15 -9.54 -6.13
N ASN A 545 -0.54 -8.65 -5.34
CA ASN A 545 0.04 -8.98 -4.04
C ASN A 545 -1.01 -9.47 -3.04
N LEU A 546 -2.16 -8.79 -2.98
CA LEU A 546 -3.27 -9.21 -2.14
C LEU A 546 -3.83 -10.56 -2.58
N GLY A 547 -3.95 -10.79 -3.89
CA GLY A 547 -4.30 -12.09 -4.45
C GLY A 547 -3.35 -13.19 -4.00
N THR A 548 -2.04 -12.91 -4.00
CA THR A 548 -1.01 -13.86 -3.58
C THR A 548 -1.17 -14.25 -2.11
N VAL A 549 -1.32 -13.28 -1.20
CA VAL A 549 -1.47 -13.62 0.22
C VAL A 549 -2.77 -14.38 0.49
N LEU A 550 -3.86 -14.03 -0.19
CA LEU A 550 -5.12 -14.76 -0.10
C LEU A 550 -4.98 -16.20 -0.61
N PHE A 551 -4.16 -16.42 -1.64
CA PHE A 551 -3.83 -17.75 -2.14
C PHE A 551 -3.06 -18.58 -1.09
N PHE A 552 -2.04 -17.99 -0.43
CA PHE A 552 -1.34 -18.66 0.68
C PHE A 552 -2.25 -18.97 1.87
N MET A 553 -3.26 -18.11 2.11
CA MET A 553 -4.29 -18.35 3.12
C MET A 553 -5.35 -19.36 2.66
N GLN A 554 -5.19 -19.98 1.48
CA GLN A 554 -6.12 -20.92 0.85
C GLN A 554 -7.52 -20.32 0.58
N ARG A 555 -7.63 -18.98 0.50
CA ARG A 555 -8.86 -18.25 0.13
C ARG A 555 -8.88 -18.05 -1.38
N PHE A 556 -8.96 -19.14 -2.13
CA PHE A 556 -8.71 -19.17 -3.58
C PHE A 556 -9.71 -18.35 -4.39
N GLU A 557 -10.99 -18.35 -4.02
CA GLU A 557 -12.03 -17.55 -4.68
C GLU A 557 -11.74 -16.05 -4.53
N ASN A 558 -11.36 -15.61 -3.33
CA ASN A 558 -10.98 -14.22 -3.07
C ASN A 558 -9.68 -13.85 -3.79
N ALA A 559 -8.71 -14.77 -3.82
CA ALA A 559 -7.47 -14.59 -4.58
C ALA A 559 -7.76 -14.37 -6.08
N ALA A 560 -8.65 -15.20 -6.66
CA ALA A 560 -9.05 -15.06 -8.06
C ALA A 560 -9.75 -13.72 -8.35
N GLU A 561 -10.56 -13.21 -7.42
CA GLU A 561 -11.18 -11.89 -7.55
C GLU A 561 -10.13 -10.78 -7.60
N MET A 562 -9.13 -10.83 -6.71
CA MET A 562 -8.07 -9.82 -6.68
C MET A 562 -7.18 -9.88 -7.92
N TYR A 563 -6.83 -11.07 -8.40
CA TYR A 563 -6.07 -11.22 -9.64
C TYR A 563 -6.87 -10.76 -10.87
N LEU A 564 -8.19 -10.95 -10.88
CA LEU A 564 -9.05 -10.43 -11.95
C LEU A 564 -9.01 -8.90 -11.97
N LYS A 565 -9.16 -8.22 -10.85
CA LYS A 565 -9.01 -6.76 -10.73
C LYS A 565 -7.61 -6.29 -11.18
N SER A 566 -6.57 -7.06 -10.85
CA SER A 566 -5.22 -6.80 -11.34
C SER A 566 -5.12 -6.92 -12.87
N ALA A 567 -5.75 -7.95 -13.46
CA ALA A 567 -5.79 -8.16 -14.92
C ALA A 567 -6.59 -7.07 -15.65
N GLU A 568 -7.66 -6.54 -15.06
CA GLU A 568 -8.41 -5.40 -15.60
C GLU A 568 -7.54 -4.14 -15.71
N LEU A 569 -6.68 -3.89 -14.73
CA LEU A 569 -5.76 -2.75 -14.71
C LEU A 569 -4.48 -2.98 -15.55
N SER A 570 -4.05 -4.23 -15.70
CA SER A 570 -2.85 -4.61 -16.45
C SER A 570 -3.14 -5.83 -17.36
N PRO A 571 -3.97 -5.69 -18.39
CA PRO A 571 -4.46 -6.82 -19.18
C PRO A 571 -3.39 -7.49 -20.04
N LEU A 572 -2.25 -6.83 -20.26
CA LEU A 572 -1.12 -7.31 -21.06
C LEU A 572 0.00 -7.96 -20.23
N ASP A 573 -0.14 -8.02 -18.89
CA ASP A 573 0.84 -8.69 -18.04
C ASP A 573 0.57 -10.20 -17.97
N PRO A 574 1.42 -11.05 -18.57
CA PRO A 574 1.22 -12.49 -18.56
C PRO A 574 1.25 -13.09 -17.14
N THR A 575 1.95 -12.44 -16.21
CA THR A 575 2.09 -12.92 -14.82
C THR A 575 0.76 -12.89 -14.09
N VAL A 576 -0.03 -11.83 -14.28
CA VAL A 576 -1.33 -11.69 -13.64
C VAL A 576 -2.30 -12.79 -14.12
N TRP A 577 -2.27 -13.09 -15.42
CA TRP A 577 -3.08 -14.18 -15.99
C TRP A 577 -2.67 -15.56 -15.48
N GLY A 578 -1.36 -15.80 -15.29
CA GLY A 578 -0.87 -17.02 -14.67
C GLY A 578 -1.35 -17.18 -13.23
N ASN A 579 -1.20 -16.13 -12.42
CA ASN A 579 -1.66 -16.13 -11.03
C ASN A 579 -3.19 -16.32 -10.93
N LEU A 580 -3.96 -15.74 -11.86
CA LEU A 580 -5.39 -15.96 -11.96
C LEU A 580 -5.71 -17.43 -12.29
N GLY A 581 -4.96 -18.03 -13.21
CA GLY A 581 -5.05 -19.45 -13.54
C GLY A 581 -4.82 -20.34 -12.33
N ASP A 582 -3.79 -20.00 -11.54
CA ASP A 582 -3.48 -20.69 -10.29
C ASP A 582 -4.65 -20.63 -9.30
N ALA A 583 -5.19 -19.44 -9.06
CA ALA A 583 -6.32 -19.28 -8.16
C ALA A 583 -7.58 -20.01 -8.65
N TYR A 584 -7.86 -19.99 -9.95
CA TYR A 584 -8.98 -20.74 -10.53
C TYR A 584 -8.81 -22.26 -10.42
N LYS A 585 -7.58 -22.79 -10.58
CA LYS A 585 -7.26 -24.21 -10.47
C LYS A 585 -7.68 -24.79 -9.11
N TYR A 586 -7.56 -23.97 -8.06
CA TYR A 586 -7.92 -24.34 -6.68
C TYR A 586 -9.32 -23.95 -6.25
N SER A 587 -9.96 -23.04 -6.95
CA SER A 587 -11.34 -22.62 -6.69
C SER A 587 -12.30 -23.77 -6.94
N LYS A 588 -13.22 -24.01 -6.01
CA LYS A 588 -14.22 -25.09 -6.13
C LYS A 588 -15.10 -24.94 -7.37
N ASN A 589 -15.51 -23.71 -7.68
CA ASN A 589 -16.50 -23.41 -8.71
C ASN A 589 -15.92 -22.82 -10.01
N LYS A 590 -14.62 -22.47 -10.05
CA LYS A 590 -14.00 -21.76 -11.19
C LYS A 590 -12.88 -22.54 -11.87
N ARG A 591 -12.65 -23.78 -11.46
CA ARG A 591 -11.58 -24.64 -12.01
C ARG A 591 -11.57 -24.76 -13.55
N PRO A 592 -12.72 -24.82 -14.25
CA PRO A 592 -12.70 -24.84 -15.72
C PRO A 592 -12.07 -23.60 -16.37
N ASN A 593 -12.09 -22.44 -15.68
CA ASN A 593 -11.55 -21.18 -16.19
C ASN A 593 -10.02 -21.11 -16.11
N ALA A 594 -9.38 -22.00 -15.34
CA ALA A 594 -7.91 -22.00 -15.18
C ALA A 594 -7.19 -22.16 -16.53
N LYS A 595 -7.68 -23.10 -17.37
CA LYS A 595 -7.12 -23.35 -18.69
C LYS A 595 -7.12 -22.11 -19.59
N LEU A 596 -8.23 -21.36 -19.60
CA LEU A 596 -8.35 -20.12 -20.38
C LEU A 596 -7.39 -19.03 -19.87
N ALA A 597 -7.24 -18.90 -18.55
CA ALA A 597 -6.31 -17.96 -17.95
C ALA A 597 -4.84 -18.28 -18.30
N TYR A 598 -4.43 -19.55 -18.21
CA TYR A 598 -3.10 -19.98 -18.63
C TYR A 598 -2.85 -19.82 -20.14
N GLN A 599 -3.85 -20.11 -20.99
CA GLN A 599 -3.75 -19.87 -22.42
C GLN A 599 -3.52 -18.39 -22.73
N LYS A 600 -4.24 -17.50 -22.04
CA LYS A 600 -4.04 -16.04 -22.19
C LYS A 600 -2.66 -15.60 -21.70
N GLY A 601 -2.21 -16.12 -20.56
CA GLY A 601 -0.87 -15.89 -20.04
C GLY A 601 0.22 -16.35 -21.03
N LEU A 602 0.06 -17.53 -21.61
CA LEU A 602 0.99 -18.09 -22.60
C LEU A 602 1.04 -17.23 -23.88
N GLU A 603 -0.13 -16.83 -24.41
CA GLU A 603 -0.22 -15.94 -25.58
C GLU A 603 0.59 -14.66 -25.36
N LEU A 604 0.37 -13.99 -24.23
CA LEU A 604 1.05 -12.75 -23.89
C LEU A 604 2.56 -12.94 -23.67
N ALA A 605 2.95 -14.01 -22.95
CA ALA A 605 4.35 -14.32 -22.72
C ALA A 605 5.10 -14.61 -24.04
N LYS A 606 4.48 -15.35 -24.95
CA LYS A 606 5.04 -15.59 -26.30
C LYS A 606 5.17 -14.32 -27.12
N LYS A 607 4.18 -13.42 -27.04
CA LYS A 607 4.27 -12.11 -27.70
C LYS A 607 5.43 -11.28 -27.16
N ASN A 608 5.65 -11.29 -25.85
CA ASN A 608 6.78 -10.60 -25.23
C ASN A 608 8.12 -11.25 -25.63
N ALA A 609 8.17 -12.56 -25.85
CA ALA A 609 9.36 -13.27 -26.31
C ALA A 609 9.78 -12.93 -27.77
N LEU A 610 8.88 -12.38 -28.58
CA LEU A 610 9.24 -11.87 -29.92
C LEU A 610 10.21 -10.67 -29.83
N ILE A 611 10.20 -9.94 -28.71
CA ILE A 611 11.10 -8.80 -28.49
C ILE A 611 12.43 -9.27 -27.88
N ASN A 612 12.39 -10.25 -26.96
CA ASN A 612 13.58 -10.80 -26.31
C ASN A 612 13.37 -12.30 -26.00
N ASP A 613 13.75 -13.15 -26.94
CA ASP A 613 13.59 -14.60 -26.89
C ASP A 613 14.51 -15.30 -25.89
N LYS A 614 15.61 -14.65 -25.49
CA LYS A 614 16.63 -15.22 -24.59
C LYS A 614 16.47 -14.83 -23.11
N TYR A 615 15.43 -14.05 -22.77
CA TYR A 615 15.25 -13.61 -21.39
C TYR A 615 14.80 -14.76 -20.49
N PRO A 616 15.68 -15.24 -19.54
CA PRO A 616 15.44 -16.51 -18.85
C PRO A 616 14.14 -16.56 -18.07
N SER A 617 13.74 -15.46 -17.42
CA SER A 617 12.50 -15.45 -16.62
C SER A 617 11.25 -15.55 -17.51
N LEU A 618 11.31 -15.02 -18.73
CA LEU A 618 10.21 -15.11 -19.70
C LEU A 618 10.11 -16.55 -20.26
N GLN A 619 11.25 -17.16 -20.55
CA GLN A 619 11.29 -18.55 -20.99
C GLN A 619 10.81 -19.53 -19.90
N ALA A 620 11.19 -19.30 -18.64
CA ALA A 620 10.68 -20.06 -17.50
C ALA A 620 9.15 -19.92 -17.38
N GLN A 621 8.63 -18.71 -17.61
CA GLN A 621 7.21 -18.40 -17.60
C GLN A 621 6.45 -19.15 -18.70
N ILE A 622 6.99 -19.16 -19.93
CA ILE A 622 6.40 -19.89 -21.06
C ILE A 622 6.42 -21.40 -20.75
N SER A 623 7.56 -21.95 -20.30
CA SER A 623 7.69 -23.34 -19.88
C SER A 623 6.61 -23.72 -18.88
N ARG A 624 6.40 -22.87 -17.89
CA ARG A 624 5.41 -23.09 -16.85
C ARG A 624 3.99 -23.13 -17.40
N TYR A 625 3.58 -22.17 -18.25
CA TYR A 625 2.24 -22.19 -18.83
C TYR A 625 2.01 -23.41 -19.72
N TYR A 626 3.02 -23.87 -20.48
CA TYR A 626 2.90 -25.11 -21.21
C TYR A 626 2.68 -26.30 -20.28
N SER A 627 3.39 -26.38 -19.15
CA SER A 627 3.21 -27.48 -18.18
C SER A 627 1.82 -27.45 -17.52
N GLU A 628 1.25 -26.25 -17.28
CA GLU A 628 -0.11 -26.08 -16.78
C GLU A 628 -1.21 -26.48 -17.77
N LEU A 629 -0.87 -26.43 -19.06
CA LEU A 629 -1.73 -26.84 -20.15
C LEU A 629 -1.49 -28.32 -20.55
N GLU A 630 -0.74 -29.06 -19.75
CA GLU A 630 -0.39 -30.49 -19.94
C GLU A 630 0.44 -30.73 -21.21
N GLN A 631 1.16 -29.69 -21.70
CA GLN A 631 2.02 -29.72 -22.88
C GLN A 631 3.49 -29.83 -22.45
N CYS A 632 3.86 -30.98 -21.85
CA CYS A 632 5.16 -31.15 -21.20
C CYS A 632 6.34 -31.15 -22.19
N GLU A 633 6.18 -31.61 -23.42
CA GLU A 633 7.25 -31.58 -24.42
C GLU A 633 7.64 -30.13 -24.75
N GLN A 634 6.63 -29.26 -24.97
CA GLN A 634 6.87 -27.84 -25.21
C GLN A 634 7.46 -27.16 -23.95
N ALA A 635 6.98 -27.54 -22.76
CA ALA A 635 7.54 -27.04 -21.51
C ALA A 635 9.04 -27.33 -21.37
N LYS A 636 9.47 -28.55 -21.70
CA LYS A 636 10.89 -28.96 -21.66
C LYS A 636 11.77 -28.17 -22.61
N VAL A 637 11.31 -27.89 -23.84
CA VAL A 637 12.06 -27.07 -24.80
C VAL A 637 12.41 -25.70 -24.21
N HIS A 638 11.42 -25.03 -23.60
CA HIS A 638 11.64 -23.71 -22.99
C HIS A 638 12.44 -23.80 -21.69
N GLN A 639 12.32 -24.89 -20.92
CA GLN A 639 13.16 -25.18 -19.74
C GLN A 639 14.64 -25.35 -20.14
N GLU A 640 14.94 -26.05 -21.21
CA GLU A 640 16.29 -26.19 -21.72
C GLU A 640 16.91 -24.84 -22.10
N ILE A 641 16.16 -23.98 -22.81
CA ILE A 641 16.62 -22.62 -23.12
C ILE A 641 16.98 -21.84 -21.83
N VAL A 642 16.18 -21.97 -20.79
CA VAL A 642 16.48 -21.35 -19.49
C VAL A 642 17.81 -21.88 -18.96
N LEU A 643 18.01 -23.21 -18.95
CA LEU A 643 19.17 -23.86 -18.33
C LEU A 643 20.50 -23.63 -19.06
N THR A 644 20.47 -23.18 -20.34
CA THR A 644 21.70 -22.77 -21.06
C THR A 644 22.31 -21.46 -20.50
N ASN A 645 21.57 -20.71 -19.68
CA ASN A 645 22.01 -19.44 -19.11
C ASN A 645 22.55 -19.61 -17.68
N ASN A 646 23.47 -18.73 -17.28
CA ASN A 646 23.93 -18.69 -15.88
C ASN A 646 22.89 -17.97 -15.02
N ILE A 647 21.91 -18.73 -14.49
CA ILE A 647 20.78 -18.21 -13.73
C ILE A 647 21.20 -17.94 -12.28
N GLN A 648 21.03 -16.70 -11.84
CA GLN A 648 21.24 -16.28 -10.46
C GLN A 648 19.91 -15.90 -9.77
N ASP A 649 18.77 -16.06 -10.46
CA ASP A 649 17.45 -15.73 -9.92
C ASP A 649 16.80 -16.98 -9.28
N PRO A 650 16.59 -16.98 -7.95
CA PRO A 650 16.01 -18.13 -7.25
C PRO A 650 14.56 -18.42 -7.67
N TYR A 651 13.84 -17.42 -8.17
CA TYR A 651 12.45 -17.58 -8.56
C TYR A 651 12.28 -18.30 -9.90
N ILE A 652 13.27 -18.20 -10.77
CA ILE A 652 13.30 -19.01 -11.99
C ILE A 652 13.39 -20.51 -11.63
N TYR A 653 14.25 -20.87 -10.69
CA TYR A 653 14.36 -22.28 -10.24
C TYR A 653 13.10 -22.75 -9.53
N TYR A 654 12.39 -21.85 -8.83
CA TYR A 654 11.07 -22.15 -8.28
C TYR A 654 10.07 -22.48 -9.41
N ASP A 655 9.99 -21.65 -10.46
CA ASP A 655 9.12 -21.92 -11.61
C ASP A 655 9.48 -23.26 -12.29
N LEU A 656 10.77 -23.56 -12.47
CA LEU A 656 11.22 -24.85 -13.04
C LEU A 656 10.86 -26.04 -12.15
N ALA A 657 10.88 -25.88 -10.83
CA ALA A 657 10.43 -26.93 -9.91
C ALA A 657 8.93 -27.24 -10.11
N ILE A 658 8.11 -26.22 -10.34
CA ILE A 658 6.69 -26.40 -10.63
C ILE A 658 6.48 -27.10 -11.98
N VAL A 659 7.25 -26.71 -13.02
CA VAL A 659 7.22 -27.41 -14.32
C VAL A 659 7.52 -28.90 -14.13
N SER A 660 8.54 -29.23 -13.32
CA SER A 660 8.92 -30.61 -13.05
C SER A 660 7.84 -31.37 -12.27
N ILE A 661 7.13 -30.70 -11.34
CA ILE A 661 5.97 -31.29 -10.65
C ILE A 661 4.85 -31.62 -11.64
N ASN A 662 4.50 -30.69 -12.51
CA ASN A 662 3.42 -30.86 -13.48
C ASN A 662 3.75 -31.94 -14.53
N CYS A 663 5.05 -32.10 -14.87
CA CYS A 663 5.52 -33.06 -15.86
C CYS A 663 6.13 -34.34 -15.25
N PHE A 664 5.93 -34.56 -13.93
CA PHE A 664 6.32 -35.78 -13.20
C PHE A 664 7.84 -36.13 -13.22
N ASP A 665 8.70 -35.11 -13.22
CA ASP A 665 10.15 -35.25 -13.14
C ASP A 665 10.65 -35.09 -11.69
N VAL A 666 10.67 -36.16 -10.93
CA VAL A 666 10.97 -36.16 -9.48
C VAL A 666 12.41 -35.72 -9.18
N ASP A 667 13.38 -36.10 -10.00
CA ASP A 667 14.79 -35.75 -9.79
C ASP A 667 15.03 -34.25 -10.05
N ALA A 668 14.41 -33.72 -11.07
CA ALA A 668 14.48 -32.28 -11.38
C ALA A 668 13.80 -31.41 -10.32
N ILE A 669 12.71 -31.88 -9.69
CA ILE A 669 12.06 -31.16 -8.57
C ILE A 669 13.07 -30.90 -7.46
N LYS A 670 13.79 -31.93 -7.03
CA LYS A 670 14.79 -31.81 -5.95
C LYS A 670 15.90 -30.83 -6.34
N LEU A 671 16.46 -31.00 -7.52
CA LEU A 671 17.55 -30.17 -8.02
C LEU A 671 17.17 -28.69 -8.05
N PHE A 672 16.00 -28.36 -8.59
CA PHE A 672 15.58 -26.97 -8.73
C PHE A 672 15.19 -26.33 -7.41
N ILE A 673 14.58 -27.07 -6.49
CA ILE A 673 14.28 -26.57 -5.14
C ILE A 673 15.58 -26.30 -4.37
N GLU A 674 16.56 -27.21 -4.42
CA GLU A 674 17.86 -27.00 -3.78
C GLU A 674 18.56 -25.74 -4.34
N LYS A 675 18.57 -25.56 -5.66
CA LYS A 675 19.13 -24.38 -6.31
C LYS A 675 18.39 -23.10 -5.91
N ALA A 676 17.05 -23.12 -5.89
CA ALA A 676 16.25 -21.97 -5.47
C ALA A 676 16.62 -21.54 -4.04
N ILE A 677 16.70 -22.46 -3.09
CA ILE A 677 17.07 -22.18 -1.70
C ILE A 677 18.53 -21.70 -1.59
N LEU A 678 19.45 -22.29 -2.31
CA LEU A 678 20.86 -21.89 -2.33
C LEU A 678 21.04 -20.45 -2.84
N LEU A 679 20.25 -20.04 -3.83
CA LEU A 679 20.25 -18.69 -4.37
C LEU A 679 19.45 -17.68 -3.52
N GLY A 680 18.74 -18.14 -2.47
CA GLY A 680 18.08 -17.26 -1.52
C GLY A 680 16.56 -17.26 -1.58
N TYR A 681 15.92 -18.22 -2.25
CA TYR A 681 14.46 -18.37 -2.13
C TYR A 681 14.09 -18.67 -0.67
N PRO A 682 13.11 -17.95 -0.08
CA PRO A 682 12.77 -18.13 1.32
C PRO A 682 12.15 -19.51 1.58
N SER A 683 12.90 -20.39 2.23
CA SER A 683 12.47 -21.78 2.49
C SER A 683 11.18 -21.88 3.31
N LYS A 684 10.92 -20.90 4.18
CA LYS A 684 9.68 -20.81 4.94
C LYS A 684 8.47 -20.54 4.03
N LEU A 685 8.63 -19.71 3.00
CA LEU A 685 7.58 -19.51 1.98
C LEU A 685 7.31 -20.79 1.22
N LEU A 686 8.36 -21.51 0.81
CA LEU A 686 8.22 -22.78 0.11
C LEU A 686 7.43 -23.81 0.93
N LEU A 687 7.67 -23.88 2.25
CA LEU A 687 6.94 -24.77 3.16
C LEU A 687 5.49 -24.35 3.42
N ALA A 688 5.18 -23.07 3.26
CA ALA A 688 3.83 -22.53 3.41
C ALA A 688 3.01 -22.58 2.11
N ASP A 689 3.67 -22.87 0.98
CA ASP A 689 3.07 -22.82 -0.35
C ASP A 689 2.09 -23.99 -0.55
N PRO A 690 0.81 -23.72 -0.85
CA PRO A 690 -0.19 -24.75 -1.13
C PRO A 690 0.20 -25.70 -2.27
N GLN A 691 1.04 -25.25 -3.21
CA GLN A 691 1.46 -26.02 -4.37
C GLN A 691 2.37 -27.20 -4.03
N PHE A 692 3.10 -27.06 -2.92
CA PHE A 692 3.98 -28.10 -2.41
C PHE A 692 3.34 -28.90 -1.26
N TYR A 693 2.03 -28.76 -1.06
CA TYR A 693 1.36 -29.42 0.07
C TYR A 693 1.60 -30.94 0.09
N ASP A 694 1.51 -31.59 -1.05
CA ASP A 694 1.75 -33.03 -1.18
C ASP A 694 3.23 -33.40 -0.98
N TYR A 695 4.14 -32.44 -1.11
CA TYR A 695 5.59 -32.60 -0.91
C TYR A 695 6.08 -32.06 0.44
N LYS A 696 5.21 -31.59 1.32
CA LYS A 696 5.56 -30.85 2.55
C LYS A 696 6.49 -31.65 3.47
N LEU A 697 6.22 -32.92 3.70
CA LEU A 697 7.06 -33.77 4.55
C LEU A 697 8.46 -33.99 3.96
N TRP A 698 8.55 -34.15 2.65
CA TRP A 698 9.80 -34.28 1.94
C TRP A 698 10.59 -32.96 1.95
N LEU A 699 9.93 -31.83 1.69
CA LEU A 699 10.53 -30.51 1.77
C LEU A 699 11.09 -30.20 3.16
N GLN A 700 10.39 -30.56 4.23
CA GLN A 700 10.90 -30.38 5.60
C GLN A 700 12.21 -31.12 5.85
N LYS A 701 12.37 -32.31 5.26
CA LYS A 701 13.62 -33.09 5.34
C LYS A 701 14.74 -32.44 4.51
N LEU A 702 14.40 -31.88 3.35
CA LEU A 702 15.35 -31.25 2.43
C LEU A 702 15.88 -29.90 2.98
N VAL A 703 15.01 -29.09 3.56
CA VAL A 703 15.32 -27.72 4.03
C VAL A 703 16.25 -27.75 5.27
N LYS A 704 16.05 -28.68 6.22
CA LYS A 704 16.85 -28.77 7.45
C LYS A 704 18.38 -28.85 7.22
N PRO A 705 18.91 -29.73 6.32
CA PRO A 705 20.34 -29.79 6.06
C PRO A 705 20.92 -28.55 5.37
N ILE A 706 20.14 -27.88 4.52
CA ILE A 706 20.58 -26.71 3.75
C ILE A 706 20.79 -25.52 4.69
N HIS A 707 19.92 -25.33 5.68
CA HIS A 707 20.10 -24.31 6.74
C HIS A 707 21.37 -24.54 7.56
N LYS A 708 21.69 -25.79 7.92
CA LYS A 708 22.95 -26.13 8.62
C LYS A 708 24.20 -25.77 7.82
N LYS A 709 24.20 -25.96 6.49
CA LYS A 709 25.33 -25.61 5.62
C LYS A 709 25.55 -24.11 5.46
N LYS A 710 24.50 -23.27 5.58
CA LYS A 710 24.60 -21.81 5.48
C LYS A 710 24.87 -21.09 6.81
N GLY A 711 24.89 -21.81 7.95
CA GLY A 711 25.03 -21.19 9.29
C GLY A 711 23.85 -20.26 9.64
N ILE A 712 22.71 -20.41 8.98
CA ILE A 712 21.49 -19.65 9.22
C ILE A 712 20.64 -20.46 10.22
N GLN A 713 20.55 -19.94 11.45
CA GLN A 713 19.62 -20.46 12.47
C GLN A 713 18.18 -20.04 12.19
#